data_1bd380dfb70967af46205762c718ede6
#
_entry.id   1bd380dfb70967af46205762c718ede6
#
_cell.length_a   1.000
_cell.length_b   1.000
_cell.length_c   1.000
_cell.angle_alpha   90.00
_cell.angle_beta   90.00
_cell.angle_gamma   90.00
#
_symmetry.space_group_name_H-M   'P 1'
#
loop_
_entity.id
_entity.type
_entity.pdbx_description
1 polymer ?
#
loop_
_entity_poly.entity_id
_entity_poly.type
_entity_poly.pdbx_seq_one_letter_code
_entity_poly.pdbx_strand_id
1 'polypeptide(L)'
;MLRLIRTHQPLQCRGLATINSRIQGSPLEPSTFIDYERVSQQIAQVRKRHGKPLTLAEKILYGHLEDPSAQELKRGSSQLRLRPKRVALHDANAQMALLQYMTTGIPRVRVPTSVHTDHLITAREGAGPDMDRAIAANKEVYDFLQTACAKYGIAFWKPGAGILHQVIFEQYAYPGGLMIGSDSHTPNAAGLGMLGIGVGGMEAVDVMAGLAYEVKHPNIIGVNLTGKLGPWSTTKDIILKLASILTVRGGTGSIIEYFGPGAHSLSATGMGTVGNMGAEVGATCSVFPFNKGMADYLELTGRSTIARTAENYRGDLKADEGAVYDQLIDINLSELEPHINGPFTPDLSWPISGMGEAVKSTDWPTNISAALIGSCTNSSYEDLSRAASIAKQATEAGLTAKTDFFISPGSEEIRSTVSRDGVLEELQKAGGMVLANACGACVGQWERPSMKKGMKNTIVSSFNRNFVGRQDGNPGTHSFVASPELVTAMAFSGDLNFNPMKDNIQLPDGTHFRFTPPQGPPLPEKGYERTLQFYDEPPMDGSSVDLAVDPNSSRIQLIKPFGAWDGKGEQDLTMLIKVRGKCTTDHISAAGPWYKYRGHLQNISQNLLIGAINDENGKANCIRNVDTGEFGTVPATAEYYRDTNRKWAILAGDNYGEGSSREAAALSPRYMGGFAVIARSMARIHETNLKKQGLLPLFFRNPADYDKIMPGAQLKLSNLQVLAPGSPVYLIYINAGQEPIQVELFHSLTDRQITWFKAGSALNTLRPKD
;
A
#
# COMPACT_ATOMS: atom_id res chain seq x y z
N MET A 1 -79.09 5.45 34.13
CA MET A 1 -78.03 6.34 34.56
C MET A 1 -76.97 5.49 35.20
N LEU A 2 -75.92 5.17 34.47
CA LEU A 2 -74.71 4.58 35.05
C LEU A 2 -73.55 4.96 34.10
N ARG A 3 -72.62 5.83 34.59
CA ARG A 3 -71.45 6.32 33.88
C ARG A 3 -70.39 5.23 33.87
N LEU A 4 -69.91 4.86 32.66
CA LEU A 4 -68.70 4.07 32.45
C LEU A 4 -67.52 4.99 32.55
N ILE A 5 -66.66 4.80 33.56
CA ILE A 5 -65.37 5.40 33.72
C ILE A 5 -64.39 4.56 32.90
N ARG A 6 -63.84 5.09 31.82
CA ARG A 6 -62.68 4.52 31.11
C ARG A 6 -61.41 4.88 31.86
N THR A 7 -60.77 3.90 32.46
CA THR A 7 -59.41 4.01 32.98
C THR A 7 -58.40 3.96 31.81
N HIS A 8 -57.70 5.05 31.57
CA HIS A 8 -56.50 5.06 30.71
C HIS A 8 -55.40 4.29 31.43
N GLN A 9 -54.97 3.15 30.88
CA GLN A 9 -53.70 2.54 31.22
C GLN A 9 -52.58 3.35 30.56
N PRO A 10 -51.49 3.69 31.27
CA PRO A 10 -50.31 4.33 30.65
C PRO A 10 -49.62 3.32 29.74
N LEU A 11 -49.30 3.75 28.52
CA LEU A 11 -48.42 3.07 27.58
C LEU A 11 -47.11 2.81 28.30
N GLN A 12 -46.78 1.55 28.60
CA GLN A 12 -45.47 1.12 28.99
C GLN A 12 -44.49 1.49 27.87
N CYS A 13 -43.56 2.42 28.16
CA CYS A 13 -42.35 2.59 27.36
C CYS A 13 -41.69 1.23 27.20
N ARG A 14 -41.71 0.67 25.99
CA ARG A 14 -40.84 -0.44 25.63
C ARG A 14 -39.41 0.01 25.92
N GLY A 15 -38.75 -0.66 26.86
CA GLY A 15 -37.35 -0.42 27.17
C GLY A 15 -36.52 -0.41 25.88
N LEU A 16 -35.76 0.65 25.68
CA LEU A 16 -34.68 0.67 24.69
C LEU A 16 -33.83 -0.56 24.93
N ALA A 17 -33.88 -1.52 24.02
CA ALA A 17 -32.96 -2.64 24.02
C ALA A 17 -31.55 -2.00 24.02
N THR A 18 -30.74 -2.31 24.99
CA THR A 18 -29.35 -1.88 25.06
C THR A 18 -28.67 -2.33 23.77
N ILE A 19 -28.40 -1.37 22.88
CA ILE A 19 -27.71 -1.64 21.64
C ILE A 19 -26.33 -2.11 22.03
N ASN A 20 -25.99 -3.34 21.65
CA ASN A 20 -24.66 -3.88 21.86
C ASN A 20 -23.69 -3.13 20.95
N SER A 21 -22.97 -2.14 21.48
CA SER A 21 -22.01 -1.31 20.74
C SER A 21 -20.73 -2.05 20.37
N ARG A 22 -20.49 -3.20 21.00
CA ARG A 22 -19.35 -4.08 20.73
C ARG A 22 -19.84 -5.29 19.94
N ILE A 23 -19.52 -5.32 18.67
CA ILE A 23 -19.99 -6.32 17.70
C ILE A 23 -18.82 -7.04 17.05
N GLN A 24 -19.06 -8.26 16.57
CA GLN A 24 -18.04 -9.02 15.85
C GLN A 24 -17.63 -8.30 14.57
N GLY A 25 -16.32 -8.16 14.33
CA GLY A 25 -15.77 -7.44 13.16
C GLY A 25 -15.80 -8.27 11.87
N SER A 26 -15.60 -9.58 11.99
CA SER A 26 -15.66 -10.52 10.86
C SER A 26 -16.13 -11.88 11.35
N PRO A 27 -16.93 -12.63 10.55
CA PRO A 27 -17.27 -14.01 10.87
C PRO A 27 -16.04 -14.93 10.97
N LEU A 28 -14.94 -14.56 10.28
CA LEU A 28 -13.69 -15.33 10.25
C LEU A 28 -12.81 -15.10 11.49
N GLU A 29 -13.15 -14.14 12.33
CA GLU A 29 -12.36 -13.74 13.52
C GLU A 29 -13.29 -13.59 14.74
N PRO A 30 -13.71 -14.68 15.35
CA PRO A 30 -14.72 -14.66 16.43
C PRO A 30 -14.28 -13.88 17.68
N SER A 31 -12.97 -13.70 17.88
CA SER A 31 -12.39 -12.93 19.00
C SER A 31 -12.15 -11.44 18.67
N THR A 32 -12.44 -11.01 17.45
CA THR A 32 -12.21 -9.62 17.01
C THR A 32 -13.51 -8.82 17.03
N PHE A 33 -13.49 -7.68 17.72
CA PHE A 33 -14.67 -6.85 17.92
C PHE A 33 -14.45 -5.41 17.47
N ILE A 34 -15.48 -4.84 16.86
CA ILE A 34 -15.65 -3.40 16.62
C ILE A 34 -16.34 -2.83 17.87
N ASP A 35 -15.78 -1.76 18.43
CA ASP A 35 -16.29 -1.08 19.62
C ASP A 35 -16.55 0.40 19.25
N TYR A 36 -17.72 0.65 18.67
CA TYR A 36 -18.13 1.99 18.24
C TYR A 36 -18.31 2.95 19.42
N GLU A 37 -18.79 2.46 20.56
CA GLU A 37 -18.99 3.27 21.78
C GLU A 37 -17.66 3.86 22.27
N ARG A 38 -16.64 3.03 22.37
CA ARG A 38 -15.30 3.48 22.76
C ARG A 38 -14.75 4.52 21.77
N VAL A 39 -14.91 4.28 20.47
CA VAL A 39 -14.46 5.24 19.42
C VAL A 39 -15.20 6.56 19.57
N SER A 40 -16.52 6.53 19.76
CA SER A 40 -17.35 7.72 19.97
C SER A 40 -16.94 8.50 21.22
N GLN A 41 -16.66 7.81 22.33
CA GLN A 41 -16.18 8.42 23.58
C GLN A 41 -14.82 9.11 23.39
N GLN A 42 -13.88 8.49 22.65
CA GLN A 42 -12.59 9.10 22.34
C GLN A 42 -12.74 10.35 21.45
N ILE A 43 -13.61 10.28 20.44
CA ILE A 43 -13.94 11.44 19.58
C ILE A 43 -14.52 12.58 20.44
N ALA A 44 -15.48 12.26 21.32
CA ALA A 44 -16.09 13.26 22.21
C ALA A 44 -15.07 13.92 23.15
N GLN A 45 -14.14 13.13 23.70
CA GLN A 45 -13.05 13.63 24.53
C GLN A 45 -12.16 14.61 23.78
N VAL A 46 -11.74 14.24 22.55
CA VAL A 46 -10.91 15.11 21.71
C VAL A 46 -11.68 16.36 21.27
N ARG A 47 -12.96 16.20 20.87
CA ARG A 47 -13.82 17.33 20.49
C ARG A 47 -13.91 18.37 21.62
N LYS A 48 -14.12 17.93 22.87
CA LYS A 48 -14.16 18.82 24.04
C LYS A 48 -12.84 19.58 24.24
N ARG A 49 -11.69 18.93 24.01
CA ARG A 49 -10.36 19.53 24.14
C ARG A 49 -10.03 20.46 22.98
N HIS A 50 -10.42 20.09 21.75
CA HIS A 50 -10.05 20.80 20.53
C HIS A 50 -10.94 22.01 20.25
N GLY A 51 -12.21 21.97 20.66
CA GLY A 51 -13.18 23.06 20.54
C GLY A 51 -13.58 23.43 19.10
N LYS A 52 -13.34 22.55 18.13
CA LYS A 52 -13.60 22.79 16.71
C LYS A 52 -14.39 21.66 16.08
N PRO A 53 -15.20 21.95 15.04
CA PRO A 53 -15.78 20.89 14.18
C PRO A 53 -14.68 20.02 13.58
N LEU A 54 -14.92 18.71 13.53
CA LEU A 54 -13.96 17.71 13.05
C LEU A 54 -14.37 17.18 11.68
N THR A 55 -13.40 16.97 10.79
CA THR A 55 -13.60 16.22 9.55
C THR A 55 -13.80 14.73 9.88
N LEU A 56 -14.31 13.94 8.95
CA LEU A 56 -14.44 12.49 9.13
C LEU A 56 -13.08 11.82 9.34
N ALA A 57 -12.08 12.22 8.56
CA ALA A 57 -10.72 11.72 8.70
C ALA A 57 -10.15 11.97 10.10
N GLU A 58 -10.35 13.17 10.64
CA GLU A 58 -9.95 13.49 12.03
C GLU A 58 -10.69 12.65 13.05
N LYS A 59 -12.01 12.43 12.89
CA LYS A 59 -12.78 11.57 13.80
C LYS A 59 -12.23 10.15 13.85
N ILE A 60 -11.91 9.57 12.68
CA ILE A 60 -11.35 8.22 12.62
C ILE A 60 -9.94 8.20 13.24
N LEU A 61 -9.06 9.15 12.89
CA LEU A 61 -7.72 9.22 13.49
C LEU A 61 -7.80 9.38 15.01
N TYR A 62 -8.67 10.28 15.49
CA TYR A 62 -8.77 10.59 16.92
C TYR A 62 -9.46 9.48 17.72
N GLY A 63 -10.40 8.75 17.10
CA GLY A 63 -10.99 7.55 17.67
C GLY A 63 -10.01 6.37 17.83
N HIS A 64 -8.81 6.48 17.24
CA HIS A 64 -7.77 5.47 17.29
C HIS A 64 -6.46 5.96 17.93
N LEU A 65 -6.45 7.15 18.57
CA LEU A 65 -5.30 7.62 19.32
C LEU A 65 -4.92 6.65 20.45
N GLU A 66 -3.63 6.49 20.67
CA GLU A 66 -3.14 5.75 21.83
C GLU A 66 -3.45 6.49 23.13
N ASP A 67 -3.31 7.82 23.14
CA ASP A 67 -3.66 8.69 24.24
C ASP A 67 -4.44 9.92 23.72
N PRO A 68 -5.78 9.89 23.78
CA PRO A 68 -6.61 11.02 23.32
C PRO A 68 -6.54 12.24 24.26
N SER A 69 -5.97 12.11 25.46
CA SER A 69 -5.91 13.18 26.46
C SER A 69 -4.71 14.11 26.28
N ALA A 70 -3.55 13.61 25.87
CA ALA A 70 -2.28 14.32 25.93
C ALA A 70 -1.64 14.60 24.57
N GLN A 71 -1.94 13.82 23.49
CA GLN A 71 -1.28 14.02 22.21
C GLN A 71 -1.60 15.39 21.59
N GLU A 72 -0.57 16.04 21.05
CA GLU A 72 -0.74 17.24 20.22
C GLU A 72 -1.42 16.89 18.90
N LEU A 73 -2.37 17.74 18.44
CA LEU A 73 -3.23 17.48 17.28
C LEU A 73 -3.16 18.64 16.27
N LYS A 74 -1.95 18.96 15.80
CA LYS A 74 -1.72 20.01 14.81
C LYS A 74 -1.41 19.38 13.46
N ARG A 75 -2.32 19.58 12.48
CA ARG A 75 -2.15 19.09 11.11
C ARG A 75 -0.82 19.56 10.52
N GLY A 76 -0.18 18.70 9.73
CA GLY A 76 1.07 18.98 9.06
C GLY A 76 2.31 19.09 9.99
N SER A 77 2.19 18.93 11.32
CA SER A 77 3.34 19.10 12.23
C SER A 77 3.44 18.05 13.34
N SER A 78 2.39 17.82 14.13
CA SER A 78 2.47 16.88 15.26
C SER A 78 2.60 15.42 14.83
N GLN A 79 3.13 14.59 15.71
CA GLN A 79 3.26 13.14 15.52
C GLN A 79 2.09 12.44 16.20
N LEU A 80 1.25 11.76 15.43
CA LEU A 80 0.17 10.94 15.98
C LEU A 80 0.68 9.54 16.29
N ARG A 81 0.24 8.99 17.42
CA ARG A 81 0.43 7.59 17.82
C ARG A 81 -0.93 6.92 17.79
N LEU A 82 -1.12 6.05 16.82
CA LEU A 82 -2.39 5.42 16.50
C LEU A 82 -2.40 3.92 16.84
N ARG A 83 -3.59 3.38 17.11
CA ARG A 83 -3.84 1.96 17.37
C ARG A 83 -4.71 1.36 16.25
N PRO A 84 -4.11 1.02 15.09
CA PRO A 84 -4.84 0.34 14.03
C PRO A 84 -5.49 -0.95 14.54
N LYS A 85 -6.62 -1.30 13.95
CA LYS A 85 -7.40 -2.48 14.32
C LYS A 85 -7.08 -3.71 13.46
N ARG A 86 -6.31 -3.52 12.40
CA ARG A 86 -5.93 -4.59 11.48
C ARG A 86 -4.61 -4.30 10.80
N VAL A 87 -3.87 -5.36 10.51
CA VAL A 87 -2.71 -5.36 9.62
C VAL A 87 -2.98 -6.33 8.46
N ALA A 88 -2.67 -5.91 7.24
CA ALA A 88 -2.75 -6.76 6.05
C ALA A 88 -1.40 -6.78 5.32
N LEU A 89 -0.92 -7.98 5.01
CA LEU A 89 0.37 -8.18 4.34
C LEU A 89 0.15 -8.93 3.02
N HIS A 90 0.82 -8.50 1.95
CA HIS A 90 0.93 -9.30 0.74
C HIS A 90 2.18 -10.18 0.79
N ASP A 91 2.18 -11.29 0.05
CA ASP A 91 3.18 -12.35 0.09
C ASP A 91 4.63 -11.88 -0.16
N ALA A 92 4.82 -10.88 -1.01
CA ALA A 92 6.17 -10.40 -1.29
C ALA A 92 6.84 -9.68 -0.09
N ASN A 93 6.08 -8.90 0.71
CA ASN A 93 6.60 -8.21 1.89
C ASN A 93 6.44 -9.03 3.18
N ALA A 94 5.45 -9.92 3.24
CA ALA A 94 5.20 -10.76 4.41
C ALA A 94 6.40 -11.63 4.79
N GLN A 95 7.20 -12.08 3.81
CA GLN A 95 8.39 -12.90 4.05
C GLN A 95 9.31 -12.23 5.09
N MET A 96 9.82 -11.05 4.79
CA MET A 96 10.73 -10.33 5.68
C MET A 96 10.02 -9.80 6.93
N ALA A 97 8.76 -9.39 6.81
CA ALA A 97 7.98 -8.92 7.95
C ALA A 97 7.80 -10.00 9.02
N LEU A 98 7.45 -11.24 8.63
CA LEU A 98 7.32 -12.37 9.55
C LEU A 98 8.66 -12.78 10.14
N LEU A 99 9.72 -12.82 9.35
CA LEU A 99 11.08 -13.11 9.84
C LEU A 99 11.54 -12.10 10.89
N GLN A 100 11.24 -10.81 10.70
CA GLN A 100 11.51 -9.77 11.69
C GLN A 100 10.60 -9.92 12.91
N TYR A 101 9.29 -10.20 12.72
CA TYR A 101 8.37 -10.42 13.82
C TYR A 101 8.84 -11.55 14.75
N MET A 102 9.36 -12.64 14.19
CA MET A 102 9.91 -13.77 14.96
C MET A 102 11.01 -13.35 15.93
N THR A 103 11.80 -12.31 15.59
CA THR A 103 12.88 -11.81 16.46
C THR A 103 12.36 -11.19 17.76
N THR A 104 11.06 -10.83 17.84
CA THR A 104 10.45 -10.29 19.06
C THR A 104 10.26 -11.35 20.14
N GLY A 105 10.21 -12.63 19.79
CA GLY A 105 9.85 -13.71 20.72
C GLY A 105 8.39 -13.71 21.15
N ILE A 106 7.53 -12.84 20.61
CA ILE A 106 6.11 -12.78 20.94
C ILE A 106 5.39 -13.96 20.29
N PRO A 107 4.69 -14.82 21.06
CA PRO A 107 4.14 -16.07 20.53
C PRO A 107 2.94 -15.89 19.60
N ARG A 108 2.25 -14.75 19.66
CA ARG A 108 1.06 -14.46 18.84
C ARG A 108 0.93 -12.96 18.57
N VAL A 109 0.49 -12.59 17.37
CA VAL A 109 0.27 -11.18 17.01
C VAL A 109 -0.72 -10.50 17.95
N ARG A 110 -0.48 -9.22 18.25
CA ARG A 110 -1.30 -8.42 19.16
C ARG A 110 -2.46 -7.72 18.48
N VAL A 111 -2.40 -7.63 17.16
CA VAL A 111 -3.44 -7.02 16.31
C VAL A 111 -3.83 -8.02 15.24
N PRO A 112 -5.13 -8.19 14.95
CA PRO A 112 -5.60 -9.06 13.89
C PRO A 112 -4.82 -8.80 12.61
N THR A 113 -4.21 -9.85 12.07
CA THR A 113 -3.32 -9.77 10.91
C THR A 113 -3.70 -10.84 9.89
N SER A 114 -3.60 -10.50 8.62
CA SER A 114 -3.80 -11.45 7.52
C SER A 114 -2.68 -11.34 6.49
N VAL A 115 -2.30 -12.48 5.90
CA VAL A 115 -1.35 -12.58 4.78
C VAL A 115 -2.10 -13.07 3.55
N HIS A 116 -1.85 -12.41 2.41
CA HIS A 116 -2.51 -12.67 1.13
C HIS A 116 -1.48 -12.96 0.06
N THR A 117 -1.74 -13.96 -0.78
CA THR A 117 -0.79 -14.47 -1.77
C THR A 117 -1.22 -14.09 -3.18
N ASP A 118 -1.04 -12.81 -3.53
CA ASP A 118 -1.54 -12.21 -4.76
C ASP A 118 -0.47 -11.52 -5.63
N HIS A 119 0.80 -11.42 -5.18
CA HIS A 119 1.86 -10.72 -5.89
C HIS A 119 2.86 -11.61 -6.62
N LEU A 120 2.95 -12.91 -6.29
CA LEU A 120 3.92 -13.83 -6.88
C LEU A 120 3.34 -14.68 -8.02
N ILE A 121 2.28 -14.21 -8.66
CA ILE A 121 1.57 -14.89 -9.74
C ILE A 121 1.78 -14.11 -11.04
N THR A 122 2.45 -14.73 -12.03
CA THR A 122 2.73 -14.10 -13.32
C THR A 122 1.67 -14.48 -14.34
N ALA A 123 1.01 -13.46 -14.92
CA ALA A 123 0.03 -13.64 -15.99
C ALA A 123 0.72 -13.96 -17.32
N ARG A 124 0.25 -15.00 -18.03
CA ARG A 124 0.77 -15.43 -19.32
C ARG A 124 -0.23 -16.23 -20.17
N GLU A 125 -0.75 -17.33 -19.62
CA GLU A 125 -1.52 -18.34 -20.38
C GLU A 125 -2.97 -18.45 -19.88
N GLY A 126 -3.34 -17.69 -18.86
CA GLY A 126 -4.65 -17.72 -18.23
C GLY A 126 -4.64 -18.30 -16.82
N ALA A 127 -5.79 -18.21 -16.13
CA ALA A 127 -5.88 -18.43 -14.69
C ALA A 127 -5.32 -19.78 -14.20
N GLY A 128 -5.69 -20.89 -14.81
CA GLY A 128 -5.27 -22.23 -14.37
C GLY A 128 -3.77 -22.47 -14.53
N PRO A 129 -3.22 -22.46 -15.77
CA PRO A 129 -1.80 -22.68 -16.01
C PRO A 129 -0.88 -21.71 -15.26
N ASP A 130 -1.29 -20.45 -15.14
CA ASP A 130 -0.51 -19.42 -14.44
C ASP A 130 -0.47 -19.70 -12.93
N MET A 131 -1.58 -20.15 -12.35
CA MET A 131 -1.66 -20.52 -10.94
C MET A 131 -0.79 -21.74 -10.63
N ASP A 132 -0.89 -22.80 -11.43
CA ASP A 132 -0.09 -24.02 -11.25
C ASP A 132 1.42 -23.72 -11.29
N ARG A 133 1.82 -22.90 -12.27
CA ARG A 133 3.21 -22.42 -12.39
C ARG A 133 3.65 -21.60 -11.19
N ALA A 134 2.81 -20.69 -10.70
CA ALA A 134 3.13 -19.85 -9.54
C ALA A 134 3.27 -20.67 -8.25
N ILE A 135 2.36 -21.63 -8.02
CA ILE A 135 2.40 -22.53 -6.86
C ILE A 135 3.68 -23.37 -6.88
N ALA A 136 4.02 -23.96 -8.03
CA ALA A 136 5.23 -24.75 -8.16
C ALA A 136 6.51 -23.91 -7.95
N ALA A 137 6.60 -22.74 -8.57
CA ALA A 137 7.77 -21.88 -8.50
C ALA A 137 7.98 -21.21 -7.13
N ASN A 138 6.91 -21.01 -6.36
CA ASN A 138 6.96 -20.31 -5.07
C ASN A 138 6.57 -21.21 -3.89
N LYS A 139 6.56 -22.52 -4.08
CA LYS A 139 6.15 -23.49 -3.04
C LYS A 139 6.83 -23.23 -1.69
N GLU A 140 8.14 -23.07 -1.69
CA GLU A 140 8.92 -22.79 -0.48
C GLU A 140 8.43 -21.53 0.27
N VAL A 141 8.14 -20.47 -0.48
CA VAL A 141 7.66 -19.19 0.10
C VAL A 141 6.25 -19.38 0.68
N TYR A 142 5.36 -20.04 -0.07
CA TYR A 142 4.00 -20.26 0.39
C TYR A 142 3.94 -21.19 1.61
N ASP A 143 4.72 -22.27 1.63
CA ASP A 143 4.84 -23.18 2.78
C ASP A 143 5.36 -22.43 4.03
N PHE A 144 6.39 -21.59 3.87
CA PHE A 144 6.89 -20.74 4.95
C PHE A 144 5.82 -19.78 5.46
N LEU A 145 5.15 -19.05 4.57
CA LEU A 145 4.11 -18.10 4.96
C LEU A 145 2.95 -18.79 5.68
N GLN A 146 2.49 -19.92 5.16
CA GLN A 146 1.40 -20.69 5.75
C GLN A 146 1.74 -21.19 7.17
N THR A 147 2.91 -21.81 7.33
CA THR A 147 3.33 -22.31 8.65
C THR A 147 3.63 -21.18 9.65
N ALA A 148 4.21 -20.08 9.18
CA ALA A 148 4.43 -18.90 10.03
C ALA A 148 3.11 -18.24 10.44
N CYS A 149 2.14 -18.14 9.53
CA CYS A 149 0.81 -17.62 9.86
C CYS A 149 0.10 -18.49 10.90
N ALA A 150 0.11 -19.80 10.71
CA ALA A 150 -0.44 -20.75 11.68
C ALA A 150 0.23 -20.61 13.05
N LYS A 151 1.56 -20.53 13.10
CA LYS A 151 2.33 -20.42 14.34
C LYS A 151 1.99 -19.16 15.13
N TYR A 152 1.89 -18.01 14.44
CA TYR A 152 1.75 -16.70 15.09
C TYR A 152 0.31 -16.17 15.14
N GLY A 153 -0.67 -17.00 14.78
CA GLY A 153 -2.09 -16.64 14.88
C GLY A 153 -2.53 -15.60 13.84
N ILE A 154 -2.04 -15.75 12.61
CA ILE A 154 -2.29 -14.87 11.46
C ILE A 154 -3.18 -15.62 10.46
N ALA A 155 -4.21 -14.96 9.95
CA ALA A 155 -5.05 -15.51 8.89
C ALA A 155 -4.26 -15.64 7.58
N PHE A 156 -4.37 -16.76 6.89
CA PHE A 156 -3.64 -16.99 5.65
C PHE A 156 -4.60 -17.22 4.47
N TRP A 157 -4.47 -16.38 3.46
CA TRP A 157 -5.22 -16.45 2.20
C TRP A 157 -4.32 -17.03 1.11
N LYS A 158 -4.61 -18.27 0.72
CA LYS A 158 -3.83 -19.06 -0.25
C LYS A 158 -3.87 -18.48 -1.66
N PRO A 159 -2.90 -18.84 -2.53
CA PRO A 159 -2.95 -18.52 -3.95
C PRO A 159 -4.31 -18.88 -4.57
N GLY A 160 -4.92 -17.94 -5.26
CA GLY A 160 -6.27 -18.10 -5.83
C GLY A 160 -7.39 -17.45 -5.02
N ALA A 161 -7.16 -17.09 -3.75
CA ALA A 161 -8.16 -16.40 -2.94
C ALA A 161 -8.61 -15.09 -3.56
N GLY A 162 -7.67 -14.32 -4.09
CA GLY A 162 -7.92 -13.02 -4.68
C GLY A 162 -6.89 -11.98 -4.28
N ILE A 163 -7.07 -10.79 -4.82
CA ILE A 163 -6.25 -9.62 -4.56
C ILE A 163 -6.51 -9.15 -3.13
N LEU A 164 -5.45 -8.92 -2.36
CA LEU A 164 -5.48 -8.51 -0.95
C LEU A 164 -6.57 -7.48 -0.66
N HIS A 165 -6.68 -6.42 -1.46
CA HIS A 165 -7.60 -5.32 -1.21
C HIS A 165 -9.07 -5.70 -1.40
N GLN A 166 -9.37 -6.62 -2.31
CA GLN A 166 -10.71 -7.14 -2.52
C GLN A 166 -11.11 -8.06 -1.37
N VAL A 167 -10.24 -8.97 -0.96
CA VAL A 167 -10.48 -9.85 0.20
C VAL A 167 -10.68 -9.03 1.48
N ILE A 168 -9.87 -7.97 1.70
CA ILE A 168 -10.06 -7.05 2.85
C ILE A 168 -11.43 -6.36 2.77
N PHE A 169 -11.83 -5.92 1.59
CA PHE A 169 -13.09 -5.25 1.37
C PHE A 169 -14.30 -6.17 1.65
N GLU A 170 -14.21 -7.42 1.19
CA GLU A 170 -15.26 -8.44 1.35
C GLU A 170 -15.40 -8.94 2.79
N GLN A 171 -14.28 -9.09 3.51
CA GLN A 171 -14.27 -9.84 4.76
C GLN A 171 -14.05 -8.99 6.02
N TYR A 172 -13.37 -7.83 5.91
CA TYR A 172 -12.80 -7.18 7.10
C TYR A 172 -13.06 -5.67 7.21
N ALA A 173 -13.18 -4.94 6.09
CA ALA A 173 -13.36 -3.50 6.13
C ALA A 173 -14.73 -3.11 6.69
N TYR A 174 -14.78 -2.01 7.47
CA TYR A 174 -16.00 -1.51 8.09
C TYR A 174 -15.94 0.01 8.33
N PRO A 175 -17.08 0.72 8.38
CA PRO A 175 -17.13 2.16 8.57
C PRO A 175 -16.47 2.63 9.87
N GLY A 176 -15.63 3.66 9.79
CA GLY A 176 -14.96 4.24 10.94
C GLY A 176 -13.75 3.48 11.46
N GLY A 177 -13.34 2.39 10.80
CA GLY A 177 -12.16 1.63 11.15
C GLY A 177 -10.85 2.30 10.72
N LEU A 178 -9.74 1.87 11.30
CA LEU A 178 -8.37 2.21 10.90
C LEU A 178 -7.56 0.92 10.71
N MET A 179 -6.96 0.75 9.55
CA MET A 179 -6.04 -0.35 9.25
C MET A 179 -4.74 0.13 8.60
N ILE A 180 -3.74 -0.71 8.66
CA ILE A 180 -2.52 -0.55 7.86
C ILE A 180 -2.29 -1.78 6.98
N GLY A 181 -1.64 -1.59 5.85
CA GLY A 181 -1.30 -2.68 4.95
C GLY A 181 0.04 -2.47 4.26
N SER A 182 0.73 -3.57 3.94
CA SER A 182 2.04 -3.51 3.28
C SER A 182 1.98 -3.16 1.79
N ASP A 183 0.81 -2.80 1.28
CA ASP A 183 0.59 -2.36 -0.09
C ASP A 183 0.07 -0.92 -0.16
N SER A 184 0.49 -0.18 -1.19
CA SER A 184 0.11 1.22 -1.40
C SER A 184 -1.37 1.42 -1.74
N HIS A 185 -2.10 0.37 -2.18
CA HIS A 185 -3.53 0.43 -2.49
C HIS A 185 -4.43 -0.01 -1.32
N THR A 186 -3.88 -0.13 -0.10
CA THR A 186 -4.65 -0.31 1.14
C THR A 186 -5.79 0.72 1.30
N PRO A 187 -5.68 1.97 0.79
CA PRO A 187 -6.78 2.93 0.77
C PRO A 187 -8.04 2.50 0.03
N ASN A 188 -8.05 1.37 -0.70
CA ASN A 188 -9.25 0.74 -1.24
C ASN A 188 -10.36 0.56 -0.18
N ALA A 189 -9.98 0.35 1.09
CA ALA A 189 -10.91 0.23 2.22
C ALA A 189 -11.80 1.47 2.44
N ALA A 190 -11.45 2.62 1.83
CA ALA A 190 -12.25 3.85 1.87
C ALA A 190 -13.67 3.66 1.32
N GLY A 191 -13.87 2.70 0.41
CA GLY A 191 -15.18 2.35 -0.12
C GLY A 191 -16.17 1.83 0.93
N LEU A 192 -15.68 1.39 2.09
CA LEU A 192 -16.48 1.05 3.27
C LEU A 192 -16.25 2.04 4.43
N GLY A 193 -15.76 3.24 4.16
CA GLY A 193 -15.56 4.28 5.18
C GLY A 193 -14.47 3.95 6.20
N MET A 194 -13.50 3.12 5.85
CA MET A 194 -12.35 2.74 6.67
C MET A 194 -11.09 3.47 6.21
N LEU A 195 -10.33 4.06 7.12
CA LEU A 195 -9.00 4.55 6.79
C LEU A 195 -8.02 3.37 6.64
N GLY A 196 -7.58 3.12 5.41
CA GLY A 196 -6.55 2.15 5.08
C GLY A 196 -5.26 2.86 4.68
N ILE A 197 -4.17 2.65 5.42
CA ILE A 197 -2.90 3.32 5.18
C ILE A 197 -1.87 2.32 4.68
N GLY A 198 -1.27 2.60 3.51
CA GLY A 198 -0.14 1.84 2.99
C GLY A 198 1.15 2.14 3.78
N VAL A 199 1.82 1.09 4.26
CA VAL A 199 3.01 1.19 5.12
C VAL A 199 4.14 0.28 4.65
N GLY A 200 5.34 0.50 5.17
CA GLY A 200 6.46 -0.44 5.00
C GLY A 200 6.31 -1.68 5.89
N GLY A 201 6.99 -2.78 5.53
CA GLY A 201 6.94 -4.03 6.29
C GLY A 201 7.30 -3.86 7.77
N MET A 202 8.29 -3.04 8.09
CA MET A 202 8.71 -2.78 9.47
C MET A 202 7.64 -2.06 10.30
N GLU A 203 6.90 -1.12 9.71
CA GLU A 203 5.79 -0.44 10.39
C GLU A 203 4.64 -1.42 10.68
N ALA A 204 4.39 -2.35 9.75
CA ALA A 204 3.43 -3.41 9.94
C ALA A 204 3.84 -4.33 11.11
N VAL A 205 5.11 -4.73 11.18
CA VAL A 205 5.66 -5.56 12.27
C VAL A 205 5.52 -4.88 13.63
N ASP A 206 5.79 -3.58 13.73
CA ASP A 206 5.60 -2.83 14.98
C ASP A 206 4.17 -2.95 15.50
N VAL A 207 3.18 -2.75 14.62
CA VAL A 207 1.76 -2.85 14.98
C VAL A 207 1.36 -4.29 15.30
N MET A 208 1.83 -5.28 14.54
CA MET A 208 1.64 -6.71 14.84
C MET A 208 2.15 -7.06 16.23
N ALA A 209 3.26 -6.47 16.64
CA ALA A 209 3.88 -6.65 17.96
C ALA A 209 3.22 -5.80 19.08
N GLY A 210 2.22 -4.98 18.75
CA GLY A 210 1.46 -4.16 19.69
C GLY A 210 2.03 -2.78 19.97
N LEU A 211 2.95 -2.29 19.14
CA LEU A 211 3.38 -0.90 19.18
C LEU A 211 2.36 0.01 18.48
N ALA A 212 2.35 1.29 18.84
CA ALA A 212 1.55 2.28 18.13
C ALA A 212 2.13 2.54 16.74
N TYR A 213 1.25 2.74 15.77
CA TYR A 213 1.63 3.29 14.47
C TYR A 213 1.88 4.78 14.61
N GLU A 214 3.07 5.23 14.26
CA GLU A 214 3.48 6.63 14.36
C GLU A 214 3.42 7.28 12.98
N VAL A 215 2.60 8.33 12.84
CA VAL A 215 2.45 9.08 11.60
C VAL A 215 2.41 10.58 11.87
N LYS A 216 3.04 11.37 11.01
CA LYS A 216 2.87 12.84 11.04
C LYS A 216 1.40 13.14 10.75
N HIS A 217 0.78 14.00 11.59
CA HIS A 217 -0.63 14.35 11.42
C HIS A 217 -0.88 14.86 10.00
N PRO A 218 -1.65 14.12 9.17
CA PRO A 218 -1.87 14.53 7.79
C PRO A 218 -2.66 15.83 7.69
N ASN A 219 -2.45 16.59 6.63
CA ASN A 219 -3.40 17.60 6.18
C ASN A 219 -4.64 16.92 5.61
N ILE A 220 -5.75 17.64 5.46
CA ILE A 220 -7.00 17.10 4.94
C ILE A 220 -7.40 17.89 3.69
N ILE A 221 -7.46 17.19 2.55
CA ILE A 221 -8.00 17.72 1.29
C ILE A 221 -9.46 17.30 1.22
N GLY A 222 -10.37 18.27 1.19
CA GLY A 222 -11.79 18.03 0.99
C GLY A 222 -12.13 18.01 -0.51
N VAL A 223 -12.82 16.97 -0.97
CA VAL A 223 -13.34 16.88 -2.34
C VAL A 223 -14.87 16.86 -2.26
N ASN A 224 -15.48 17.97 -2.66
CA ASN A 224 -16.92 18.13 -2.69
C ASN A 224 -17.48 17.59 -4.02
N LEU A 225 -18.25 16.52 -3.94
CA LEU A 225 -18.92 15.89 -5.08
C LEU A 225 -20.37 16.37 -5.17
N THR A 226 -20.72 17.01 -6.28
CA THR A 226 -22.09 17.46 -6.56
C THR A 226 -22.65 16.76 -7.80
N GLY A 227 -23.95 16.84 -7.99
CA GLY A 227 -24.62 16.19 -9.13
C GLY A 227 -24.62 14.66 -9.08
N LYS A 228 -24.73 14.02 -10.24
CA LYS A 228 -24.74 12.55 -10.42
C LYS A 228 -23.95 12.18 -11.67
N LEU A 229 -23.30 11.02 -11.65
CA LEU A 229 -22.57 10.48 -12.81
C LEU A 229 -23.49 10.30 -14.01
N GLY A 230 -23.00 10.69 -15.19
CA GLY A 230 -23.65 10.43 -16.46
C GLY A 230 -23.62 8.93 -16.82
N PRO A 231 -24.36 8.52 -17.85
CA PRO A 231 -24.54 7.08 -18.17
C PRO A 231 -23.24 6.38 -18.63
N TRP A 232 -22.27 7.11 -19.17
CA TRP A 232 -20.96 6.59 -19.57
C TRP A 232 -19.87 6.85 -18.51
N SER A 233 -20.10 7.80 -17.62
CA SER A 233 -19.11 8.15 -16.58
C SER A 233 -19.21 7.20 -15.40
N THR A 234 -18.09 6.93 -14.76
CA THR A 234 -17.95 6.02 -13.63
C THR A 234 -17.19 6.69 -12.48
N THR A 235 -17.13 6.02 -11.36
CA THR A 235 -16.29 6.45 -10.22
C THR A 235 -14.81 6.51 -10.58
N LYS A 236 -14.36 5.69 -11.56
CA LYS A 236 -13.00 5.78 -12.11
C LYS A 236 -12.68 7.17 -12.65
N ASP A 237 -13.64 7.80 -13.31
CA ASP A 237 -13.45 9.12 -13.94
C ASP A 237 -13.29 10.22 -12.89
N ILE A 238 -13.87 10.05 -11.69
CA ILE A 238 -13.67 10.98 -10.56
C ILE A 238 -12.19 11.06 -10.20
N ILE A 239 -11.55 9.91 -9.99
CA ILE A 239 -10.15 9.88 -9.56
C ILE A 239 -9.19 10.19 -10.71
N LEU A 240 -9.52 9.83 -11.96
CA LEU A 240 -8.74 10.22 -13.14
C LEU A 240 -8.75 11.75 -13.31
N LYS A 241 -9.91 12.39 -13.13
CA LYS A 241 -10.03 13.84 -13.09
C LYS A 241 -9.26 14.46 -11.94
N LEU A 242 -9.41 13.92 -10.74
CA LEU A 242 -8.70 14.42 -9.56
C LEU A 242 -7.17 14.31 -9.73
N ALA A 243 -6.68 13.25 -10.39
CA ALA A 243 -5.27 13.08 -10.69
C ALA A 243 -4.74 14.21 -11.59
N SER A 244 -5.54 14.74 -12.53
CA SER A 244 -5.15 15.89 -13.34
C SER A 244 -5.07 17.20 -12.52
N ILE A 245 -5.80 17.29 -11.42
CA ILE A 245 -5.84 18.50 -10.57
C ILE A 245 -4.70 18.46 -9.55
N LEU A 246 -4.55 17.35 -8.83
CA LEU A 246 -3.55 17.19 -7.76
C LEU A 246 -2.16 16.83 -8.30
N THR A 247 -2.09 16.25 -9.50
CA THR A 247 -0.89 15.59 -10.03
C THR A 247 -0.43 14.42 -9.13
N VAL A 248 0.67 13.77 -9.47
CA VAL A 248 1.23 12.63 -8.69
C VAL A 248 1.78 13.02 -7.31
N ARG A 249 1.79 14.30 -6.94
CA ARG A 249 2.40 14.80 -5.70
C ARG A 249 1.48 15.65 -4.82
N GLY A 250 0.37 16.14 -5.36
CA GLY A 250 -0.47 17.13 -4.66
C GLY A 250 -1.13 16.60 -3.38
N GLY A 251 -1.35 15.30 -3.28
CA GLY A 251 -1.87 14.64 -2.08
C GLY A 251 -0.83 14.30 -1.01
N THR A 252 0.46 14.57 -1.25
CA THR A 252 1.53 14.12 -0.35
C THR A 252 1.35 14.65 1.07
N GLY A 253 1.35 13.74 2.05
CA GLY A 253 1.16 14.06 3.46
C GLY A 253 -0.27 14.47 3.82
N SER A 254 -1.24 14.19 2.96
CA SER A 254 -2.66 14.51 3.17
C SER A 254 -3.53 13.25 3.15
N ILE A 255 -4.71 13.34 3.77
CA ILE A 255 -5.84 12.44 3.56
C ILE A 255 -6.84 13.16 2.68
N ILE A 256 -7.39 12.45 1.69
CA ILE A 256 -8.47 12.98 0.84
C ILE A 256 -9.81 12.54 1.44
N GLU A 257 -10.61 13.50 1.86
CA GLU A 257 -11.96 13.26 2.36
C GLU A 257 -12.99 13.71 1.34
N TYR A 258 -13.80 12.77 0.87
CA TYR A 258 -14.87 13.04 -0.09
C TYR A 258 -16.15 13.33 0.66
N PHE A 259 -16.91 14.31 0.19
CA PHE A 259 -18.20 14.71 0.79
C PHE A 259 -19.12 15.32 -0.26
N GLY A 260 -20.26 15.83 0.18
CA GLY A 260 -21.29 16.42 -0.69
C GLY A 260 -22.36 15.42 -1.15
N PRO A 261 -23.43 15.90 -1.79
CA PRO A 261 -24.57 15.06 -2.19
C PRO A 261 -24.20 14.00 -3.22
N GLY A 262 -23.22 14.28 -4.10
CA GLY A 262 -22.72 13.32 -5.08
C GLY A 262 -22.08 12.09 -4.44
N ALA A 263 -21.34 12.26 -3.33
CA ALA A 263 -20.71 11.15 -2.62
C ALA A 263 -21.71 10.13 -2.09
N HIS A 264 -22.91 10.57 -1.72
CA HIS A 264 -23.98 9.68 -1.24
C HIS A 264 -24.64 8.83 -2.34
N SER A 265 -24.41 9.17 -3.61
CA SER A 265 -24.97 8.44 -4.75
C SER A 265 -24.06 7.32 -5.26
N LEU A 266 -22.83 7.22 -4.74
CA LEU A 266 -21.84 6.25 -5.20
C LEU A 266 -22.04 4.89 -4.51
N SER A 267 -21.72 3.81 -5.24
CA SER A 267 -21.65 2.46 -4.70
C SER A 267 -20.42 2.28 -3.80
N ALA A 268 -20.44 1.30 -2.91
CA ALA A 268 -19.30 0.98 -2.05
C ALA A 268 -18.06 0.61 -2.87
N THR A 269 -18.24 -0.23 -3.89
CA THR A 269 -17.16 -0.67 -4.79
C THR A 269 -16.59 0.49 -5.59
N GLY A 270 -17.47 1.39 -6.08
CA GLY A 270 -17.05 2.60 -6.79
C GLY A 270 -16.25 3.56 -5.90
N MET A 271 -16.66 3.76 -4.65
CA MET A 271 -15.88 4.54 -3.68
C MET A 271 -14.54 3.86 -3.36
N GLY A 272 -14.50 2.51 -3.36
CA GLY A 272 -13.27 1.73 -3.26
C GLY A 272 -12.30 2.04 -4.40
N THR A 273 -12.78 2.08 -5.64
CA THR A 273 -12.00 2.49 -6.82
C THR A 273 -11.36 3.87 -6.66
N VAL A 274 -12.14 4.85 -6.20
CA VAL A 274 -11.63 6.20 -5.96
C VAL A 274 -10.56 6.21 -4.89
N GLY A 275 -10.81 5.56 -3.74
CA GLY A 275 -9.85 5.45 -2.64
C GLY A 275 -8.57 4.72 -3.02
N ASN A 276 -8.70 3.64 -3.81
CA ASN A 276 -7.58 2.85 -4.33
C ASN A 276 -6.54 3.72 -5.03
N MET A 277 -6.98 4.56 -5.96
CA MET A 277 -6.10 5.44 -6.73
C MET A 277 -5.68 6.73 -6.00
N GLY A 278 -6.05 6.93 -4.75
CA GLY A 278 -5.47 7.99 -3.91
C GLY A 278 -3.95 7.91 -3.80
N ALA A 279 -3.39 6.69 -3.90
CA ALA A 279 -1.94 6.49 -3.93
C ALA A 279 -1.26 7.16 -5.15
N GLU A 280 -1.93 7.23 -6.28
CA GLU A 280 -1.41 7.80 -7.53
C GLU A 280 -1.30 9.33 -7.49
N VAL A 281 -2.01 9.98 -6.59
CA VAL A 281 -1.87 11.42 -6.30
C VAL A 281 -1.01 11.70 -5.07
N GLY A 282 -0.37 10.68 -4.50
CA GLY A 282 0.53 10.79 -3.36
C GLY A 282 -0.17 10.89 -1.99
N ALA A 283 -1.49 10.68 -1.92
CA ALA A 283 -2.23 10.77 -0.67
C ALA A 283 -1.85 9.64 0.31
N THR A 284 -1.86 9.96 1.60
CA THR A 284 -1.65 8.98 2.68
C THR A 284 -2.81 7.97 2.73
N CYS A 285 -4.03 8.44 2.53
CA CYS A 285 -5.26 7.66 2.53
C CYS A 285 -6.40 8.47 1.90
N SER A 286 -7.54 7.80 1.71
CA SER A 286 -8.81 8.43 1.31
C SER A 286 -9.94 7.95 2.23
N VAL A 287 -11.04 8.70 2.31
CA VAL A 287 -12.22 8.28 3.07
C VAL A 287 -13.51 8.88 2.51
N PHE A 288 -14.61 8.12 2.63
CA PHE A 288 -15.99 8.52 2.32
C PHE A 288 -16.87 8.43 3.55
N PRO A 289 -17.89 9.30 3.70
CA PRO A 289 -18.86 9.20 4.77
C PRO A 289 -19.75 7.95 4.59
N PHE A 290 -20.17 7.37 5.71
CA PHE A 290 -21.06 6.22 5.69
C PHE A 290 -22.36 6.54 4.94
N ASN A 291 -22.71 5.69 3.98
CA ASN A 291 -23.88 5.86 3.11
C ASN A 291 -24.64 4.54 2.89
N LYS A 292 -25.75 4.64 2.15
CA LYS A 292 -26.61 3.48 1.85
C LYS A 292 -25.85 2.40 1.04
N GLY A 293 -24.99 2.79 0.09
CA GLY A 293 -24.22 1.82 -0.72
C GLY A 293 -23.30 0.96 0.13
N MET A 294 -22.69 1.53 1.18
CA MET A 294 -21.89 0.77 2.15
C MET A 294 -22.77 -0.18 2.97
N ALA A 295 -23.95 0.26 3.43
CA ALA A 295 -24.87 -0.59 4.18
C ALA A 295 -25.34 -1.78 3.34
N ASP A 296 -25.80 -1.54 2.11
CA ASP A 296 -26.25 -2.57 1.18
C ASP A 296 -25.16 -3.60 0.89
N TYR A 297 -23.90 -3.16 0.68
CA TYR A 297 -22.78 -4.05 0.47
C TYR A 297 -22.49 -4.90 1.71
N LEU A 298 -22.47 -4.31 2.90
CA LEU A 298 -22.27 -5.03 4.16
C LEU A 298 -23.38 -6.05 4.42
N GLU A 299 -24.61 -5.75 4.06
CA GLU A 299 -25.73 -6.70 4.17
C GLU A 299 -25.53 -7.90 3.26
N LEU A 300 -25.21 -7.68 1.99
CA LEU A 300 -25.01 -8.74 1.00
C LEU A 300 -23.75 -9.60 1.27
N THR A 301 -22.75 -9.05 1.93
CA THR A 301 -21.57 -9.79 2.38
C THR A 301 -21.72 -10.40 3.78
N GLY A 302 -22.97 -10.53 4.30
CA GLY A 302 -23.27 -11.20 5.59
C GLY A 302 -22.84 -10.43 6.81
N ARG A 303 -22.58 -9.11 6.70
CA ARG A 303 -22.13 -8.21 7.77
C ARG A 303 -23.21 -7.18 8.17
N SER A 304 -24.49 -7.57 8.10
CA SER A 304 -25.64 -6.72 8.40
C SER A 304 -25.63 -6.11 9.81
N THR A 305 -25.06 -6.80 10.79
CA THR A 305 -24.90 -6.27 12.14
C THR A 305 -24.00 -5.04 12.17
N ILE A 306 -22.92 -5.03 11.36
CA ILE A 306 -22.04 -3.88 11.22
C ILE A 306 -22.80 -2.71 10.60
N ALA A 307 -23.55 -2.94 9.50
CA ALA A 307 -24.33 -1.91 8.83
C ALA A 307 -25.33 -1.25 9.78
N ARG A 308 -26.12 -2.06 10.51
CA ARG A 308 -27.12 -1.55 11.47
C ARG A 308 -26.48 -0.79 12.65
N THR A 309 -25.33 -1.26 13.15
CA THR A 309 -24.67 -0.58 14.25
C THR A 309 -24.04 0.74 13.77
N ALA A 310 -23.37 0.75 12.61
CA ALA A 310 -22.81 1.95 12.01
C ALA A 310 -23.87 3.05 11.81
N GLU A 311 -25.12 2.68 11.45
CA GLU A 311 -26.23 3.62 11.34
C GLU A 311 -26.49 4.38 12.65
N ASN A 312 -26.40 3.72 13.80
CA ASN A 312 -26.58 4.36 15.11
C ASN A 312 -25.45 5.35 15.45
N TYR A 313 -24.26 5.19 14.84
CA TYR A 313 -23.11 6.07 15.01
C TYR A 313 -22.85 6.96 13.79
N ARG A 314 -23.85 7.14 12.90
CA ARG A 314 -23.73 7.95 11.67
C ARG A 314 -23.16 9.35 11.91
N GLY A 315 -23.42 9.96 13.09
CA GLY A 315 -22.85 11.24 13.48
C GLY A 315 -21.33 11.27 13.57
N ASP A 316 -20.71 10.15 13.97
CA ASP A 316 -19.26 10.00 14.04
C ASP A 316 -18.65 9.49 12.73
N LEU A 317 -19.50 9.05 11.80
CA LEU A 317 -19.11 8.51 10.48
C LEU A 317 -19.31 9.50 9.32
N LYS A 318 -19.36 10.79 9.62
CA LYS A 318 -19.38 11.91 8.67
C LYS A 318 -18.67 13.12 9.30
N ALA A 319 -18.30 14.10 8.47
CA ALA A 319 -17.78 15.37 8.97
C ALA A 319 -18.81 16.12 9.84
N ASP A 320 -18.35 16.91 10.79
CA ASP A 320 -19.20 17.89 11.49
C ASP A 320 -19.59 19.04 10.55
N GLU A 321 -20.72 19.65 10.79
CA GLU A 321 -21.07 20.90 10.12
C GLU A 321 -20.06 21.98 10.46
N GLY A 322 -19.54 22.71 9.46
CA GLY A 322 -18.51 23.70 9.63
C GLY A 322 -17.08 23.12 9.77
N ALA A 323 -16.86 21.84 9.51
CA ALA A 323 -15.52 21.27 9.43
C ALA A 323 -14.67 21.97 8.36
N VAL A 324 -13.39 22.24 8.69
CA VAL A 324 -12.47 23.00 7.84
C VAL A 324 -11.46 22.04 7.20
N TYR A 325 -11.23 22.21 5.91
CA TYR A 325 -10.24 21.49 5.13
C TYR A 325 -9.04 22.38 4.82
N ASP A 326 -7.86 21.80 4.66
CA ASP A 326 -6.64 22.56 4.30
C ASP A 326 -6.66 22.96 2.81
N GLN A 327 -7.36 22.18 1.98
CA GLN A 327 -7.63 22.46 0.56
C GLN A 327 -9.03 21.94 0.23
N LEU A 328 -9.74 22.66 -0.65
CA LEU A 328 -11.05 22.25 -1.18
C LEU A 328 -10.97 22.11 -2.70
N ILE A 329 -11.62 21.07 -3.21
CA ILE A 329 -11.76 20.77 -4.64
C ILE A 329 -13.22 20.44 -4.91
N ASP A 330 -13.83 21.10 -5.89
CA ASP A 330 -15.20 20.82 -6.32
C ASP A 330 -15.20 20.02 -7.61
N ILE A 331 -16.00 18.96 -7.67
CA ILE A 331 -16.22 18.15 -8.88
C ILE A 331 -17.73 17.97 -9.07
N ASN A 332 -18.24 18.50 -10.17
CA ASN A 332 -19.62 18.29 -10.60
C ASN A 332 -19.72 17.00 -11.42
N LEU A 333 -20.28 15.95 -10.84
CA LEU A 333 -20.42 14.63 -11.47
C LEU A 333 -21.30 14.66 -12.71
N SER A 334 -22.22 15.63 -12.82
CA SER A 334 -23.10 15.74 -14.00
C SER A 334 -22.38 16.31 -15.24
N GLU A 335 -21.25 16.97 -15.04
CA GLU A 335 -20.41 17.52 -16.11
C GLU A 335 -19.19 16.64 -16.40
N LEU A 336 -18.98 15.58 -15.60
CA LEU A 336 -17.82 14.72 -15.71
C LEU A 336 -17.96 13.78 -16.91
N GLU A 337 -17.11 13.94 -17.92
CA GLU A 337 -16.96 12.99 -19.02
C GLU A 337 -16.10 11.78 -18.61
N PRO A 338 -16.21 10.64 -19.31
CA PRO A 338 -15.21 9.58 -19.21
C PRO A 338 -13.82 10.12 -19.53
N HIS A 339 -12.83 9.69 -18.74
CA HIS A 339 -11.44 10.11 -18.88
C HIS A 339 -10.54 8.93 -19.25
N ILE A 340 -9.47 9.25 -19.96
CA ILE A 340 -8.37 8.34 -20.24
C ILE A 340 -7.05 9.02 -19.88
N ASN A 341 -6.28 8.42 -18.97
CA ASN A 341 -5.05 9.01 -18.46
C ASN A 341 -3.82 8.27 -18.97
N GLY A 342 -2.82 9.01 -19.38
CA GLY A 342 -1.55 8.48 -19.91
C GLY A 342 -1.12 9.13 -21.20
N PRO A 343 -0.01 8.60 -21.79
CA PRO A 343 0.78 7.47 -21.27
C PRO A 343 1.83 7.89 -20.23
N PHE A 344 2.47 6.91 -19.59
CA PHE A 344 3.66 7.02 -18.73
C PHE A 344 3.46 7.70 -17.36
N THR A 345 2.33 8.35 -17.11
CA THR A 345 1.97 8.97 -15.84
C THR A 345 0.45 8.98 -15.65
N PRO A 346 -0.07 8.75 -14.44
CA PRO A 346 -1.52 8.71 -14.20
C PRO A 346 -2.18 10.09 -14.13
N ASP A 347 -1.42 11.19 -14.13
CA ASP A 347 -1.92 12.56 -14.03
C ASP A 347 -2.03 13.28 -15.39
N LEU A 348 -1.50 12.68 -16.47
CA LEU A 348 -1.75 13.17 -17.85
C LEU A 348 -3.14 12.70 -18.28
N SER A 349 -4.14 13.55 -18.09
CA SER A 349 -5.55 13.20 -18.24
C SER A 349 -6.21 13.87 -19.43
N TRP A 350 -7.02 13.11 -20.14
CA TRP A 350 -7.78 13.53 -21.30
C TRP A 350 -9.24 13.15 -21.14
N PRO A 351 -10.20 14.09 -21.29
CA PRO A 351 -11.59 13.70 -21.52
C PRO A 351 -11.68 12.93 -22.82
N ILE A 352 -12.54 11.93 -22.90
CA ILE A 352 -12.65 11.09 -24.10
C ILE A 352 -12.97 11.91 -25.37
N SER A 353 -13.66 13.04 -25.23
CA SER A 353 -13.96 13.95 -26.31
C SER A 353 -12.70 14.62 -26.92
N GLY A 354 -11.64 14.79 -26.12
CA GLY A 354 -10.37 15.40 -26.53
C GLY A 354 -9.30 14.41 -26.96
N MET A 355 -9.51 13.09 -26.76
CA MET A 355 -8.47 12.08 -26.99
C MET A 355 -7.99 12.03 -28.45
N GLY A 356 -8.89 12.15 -29.41
CA GLY A 356 -8.53 12.16 -30.83
C GLY A 356 -7.61 13.31 -31.26
N GLU A 357 -7.72 14.48 -30.62
CA GLU A 357 -6.80 15.60 -30.84
C GLU A 357 -5.45 15.37 -30.16
N ALA A 358 -5.47 14.82 -28.95
CA ALA A 358 -4.25 14.46 -28.22
C ALA A 358 -3.40 13.47 -29.01
N VAL A 359 -4.00 12.42 -29.56
CA VAL A 359 -3.31 11.42 -30.38
C VAL A 359 -2.73 12.04 -31.66
N LYS A 360 -3.47 12.92 -32.35
CA LYS A 360 -2.98 13.60 -33.55
C LYS A 360 -1.80 14.53 -33.27
N SER A 361 -1.72 15.11 -32.10
CA SER A 361 -0.65 16.03 -31.68
C SER A 361 0.60 15.34 -31.16
N THR A 362 0.58 14.00 -31.04
CA THR A 362 1.64 13.19 -30.44
C THR A 362 2.04 12.04 -31.39
N ASP A 363 3.18 11.40 -31.09
CA ASP A 363 3.66 10.21 -31.85
C ASP A 363 3.24 8.90 -31.11
N TRP A 364 2.03 8.86 -30.56
CA TRP A 364 1.55 7.64 -29.87
C TRP A 364 1.03 6.62 -30.89
N PRO A 365 1.39 5.34 -30.75
CA PRO A 365 0.78 4.29 -31.55
C PRO A 365 -0.72 4.22 -31.31
N THR A 366 -1.53 4.34 -32.34
CA THR A 366 -3.00 4.33 -32.23
C THR A 366 -3.57 2.92 -32.11
N ASN A 367 -2.91 1.93 -32.74
CA ASN A 367 -3.35 0.54 -32.64
C ASN A 367 -3.14 -0.01 -31.24
N ILE A 368 -4.22 -0.42 -30.61
CA ILE A 368 -4.21 -1.05 -29.29
C ILE A 368 -3.80 -2.51 -29.43
N SER A 369 -2.72 -2.90 -28.80
CA SER A 369 -2.20 -4.27 -28.82
C SER A 369 -2.81 -5.16 -27.74
N ALA A 370 -3.22 -4.57 -26.61
CA ALA A 370 -3.91 -5.29 -25.55
C ALA A 370 -4.82 -4.36 -24.73
N ALA A 371 -5.93 -4.91 -24.27
CA ALA A 371 -6.90 -4.30 -23.38
C ALA A 371 -7.04 -5.16 -22.12
N LEU A 372 -6.95 -4.55 -20.93
CA LEU A 372 -6.96 -5.28 -19.66
C LEU A 372 -8.00 -4.65 -18.72
N ILE A 373 -8.95 -5.46 -18.23
CA ILE A 373 -9.89 -5.04 -17.18
C ILE A 373 -9.67 -5.81 -15.90
N GLY A 374 -9.97 -5.19 -14.75
CA GLY A 374 -9.83 -5.81 -13.45
C GLY A 374 -8.75 -5.16 -12.58
N SER A 375 -7.90 -5.97 -11.93
CA SER A 375 -7.00 -5.58 -10.86
C SER A 375 -7.76 -5.19 -9.58
N CYS A 376 -7.08 -4.73 -8.53
CA CYS A 376 -7.77 -4.29 -7.31
C CYS A 376 -8.64 -3.05 -7.50
N THR A 377 -8.42 -2.30 -8.57
CA THR A 377 -9.08 -1.01 -8.80
C THR A 377 -10.48 -1.16 -9.40
N ASN A 378 -10.61 -2.00 -10.44
CA ASN A 378 -11.85 -2.16 -11.19
C ASN A 378 -12.14 -3.63 -11.52
N SER A 379 -12.38 -4.42 -10.50
CA SER A 379 -12.68 -5.85 -10.63
C SER A 379 -13.89 -6.31 -9.82
N SER A 380 -14.69 -5.35 -9.36
CA SER A 380 -15.91 -5.63 -8.62
C SER A 380 -16.99 -6.26 -9.53
N TYR A 381 -18.03 -6.78 -8.90
CA TYR A 381 -19.20 -7.27 -9.62
C TYR A 381 -19.81 -6.18 -10.53
N GLU A 382 -19.89 -4.95 -10.05
CA GLU A 382 -20.37 -3.78 -10.80
C GLU A 382 -19.50 -3.53 -12.04
N ASP A 383 -18.17 -3.44 -11.87
CA ASP A 383 -17.22 -3.20 -12.94
C ASP A 383 -17.34 -4.23 -14.07
N LEU A 384 -17.33 -5.52 -13.69
CA LEU A 384 -17.37 -6.63 -14.64
C LEU A 384 -18.74 -6.75 -15.32
N SER A 385 -19.84 -6.49 -14.61
CA SER A 385 -21.20 -6.51 -15.17
C SER A 385 -21.39 -5.41 -16.22
N ARG A 386 -20.90 -4.20 -15.94
CA ARG A 386 -20.98 -3.08 -16.89
C ARG A 386 -20.09 -3.31 -18.12
N ALA A 387 -18.87 -3.84 -17.92
CA ALA A 387 -17.98 -4.25 -19.01
C ALA A 387 -18.62 -5.35 -19.87
N ALA A 388 -19.23 -6.36 -19.25
CA ALA A 388 -19.96 -7.44 -19.95
C ALA A 388 -21.15 -6.93 -20.75
N SER A 389 -21.86 -5.90 -20.28
CA SER A 389 -22.92 -5.23 -21.04
C SER A 389 -22.40 -4.63 -22.37
N ILE A 390 -21.21 -4.02 -22.37
CA ILE A 390 -20.56 -3.52 -23.58
C ILE A 390 -20.13 -4.69 -24.49
N ALA A 391 -19.52 -5.71 -23.90
CA ALA A 391 -19.10 -6.92 -24.65
C ALA A 391 -20.30 -7.58 -25.32
N LYS A 392 -21.42 -7.76 -24.61
CA LYS A 392 -22.64 -8.35 -25.13
C LYS A 392 -23.20 -7.59 -26.32
N GLN A 393 -23.30 -6.25 -26.24
CA GLN A 393 -23.76 -5.43 -27.36
C GLN A 393 -22.94 -5.67 -28.64
N ALA A 394 -21.63 -5.75 -28.50
CA ALA A 394 -20.74 -5.98 -29.64
C ALA A 394 -20.82 -7.41 -30.18
N THR A 395 -20.88 -8.42 -29.31
CA THR A 395 -20.99 -9.83 -29.74
C THR A 395 -22.33 -10.15 -30.38
N GLU A 396 -23.43 -9.55 -29.92
CA GLU A 396 -24.76 -9.65 -30.56
C GLU A 396 -24.78 -8.99 -31.96
N ALA A 397 -23.91 -8.01 -32.20
CA ALA A 397 -23.68 -7.40 -33.52
C ALA A 397 -22.66 -8.20 -34.39
N GLY A 398 -22.18 -9.35 -33.93
CA GLY A 398 -21.23 -10.20 -34.63
C GLY A 398 -19.77 -9.76 -34.56
N LEU A 399 -19.44 -8.86 -33.60
CA LEU A 399 -18.06 -8.40 -33.37
C LEU A 399 -17.34 -9.28 -32.36
N THR A 400 -16.02 -9.38 -32.50
CA THR A 400 -15.08 -9.90 -31.49
C THR A 400 -14.03 -8.84 -31.21
N ALA A 401 -13.38 -8.92 -30.06
CA ALA A 401 -12.29 -8.01 -29.73
C ALA A 401 -11.18 -8.07 -30.79
N LYS A 402 -10.70 -6.91 -31.23
CA LYS A 402 -9.60 -6.79 -32.21
C LYS A 402 -8.23 -6.80 -31.56
N THR A 403 -8.19 -6.71 -30.23
CA THR A 403 -6.96 -6.71 -29.43
C THR A 403 -6.92 -7.94 -28.54
N ASP A 404 -5.75 -8.31 -28.03
CA ASP A 404 -5.69 -9.22 -26.89
C ASP A 404 -6.53 -8.64 -25.75
N PHE A 405 -7.52 -9.38 -25.23
CA PHE A 405 -8.42 -8.89 -24.20
C PHE A 405 -8.28 -9.75 -22.94
N PHE A 406 -7.93 -9.13 -21.81
CA PHE A 406 -7.63 -9.80 -20.55
C PHE A 406 -8.56 -9.34 -19.43
N ILE A 407 -9.00 -10.29 -18.59
CA ILE A 407 -9.93 -10.08 -17.49
C ILE A 407 -9.32 -10.61 -16.21
N SER A 408 -9.09 -9.74 -15.21
CA SER A 408 -8.59 -10.13 -13.89
C SER A 408 -9.68 -9.92 -12.84
N PRO A 409 -10.43 -10.96 -12.44
CA PRO A 409 -11.39 -10.86 -11.33
C PRO A 409 -10.68 -10.49 -10.03
N GLY A 410 -11.36 -9.77 -9.13
CA GLY A 410 -10.75 -9.28 -7.91
C GLY A 410 -10.50 -10.34 -6.85
N SER A 411 -11.42 -11.31 -6.78
CA SER A 411 -11.36 -12.39 -5.81
C SER A 411 -12.05 -13.64 -6.35
N GLU A 412 -11.91 -14.74 -5.66
CA GLU A 412 -12.63 -15.96 -6.00
C GLU A 412 -14.15 -15.80 -5.75
N GLU A 413 -14.53 -15.04 -4.73
CA GLU A 413 -15.93 -14.69 -4.47
C GLU A 413 -16.54 -13.92 -5.65
N ILE A 414 -15.82 -12.91 -6.18
CA ILE A 414 -16.23 -12.17 -7.39
C ILE A 414 -16.26 -13.10 -8.59
N ARG A 415 -15.18 -13.87 -8.86
CA ARG A 415 -15.08 -14.75 -10.01
C ARG A 415 -16.23 -15.77 -10.06
N SER A 416 -16.51 -16.43 -8.94
CA SER A 416 -17.59 -17.41 -8.83
C SER A 416 -18.96 -16.76 -9.03
N THR A 417 -19.17 -15.54 -8.46
CA THR A 417 -20.44 -14.80 -8.59
C THR A 417 -20.68 -14.38 -10.04
N VAL A 418 -19.70 -13.78 -10.72
CA VAL A 418 -19.83 -13.34 -12.13
C VAL A 418 -19.93 -14.54 -13.09
N SER A 419 -19.34 -15.68 -12.74
CA SER A 419 -19.53 -16.94 -13.50
C SER A 419 -20.94 -17.47 -13.36
N ARG A 420 -21.48 -17.55 -12.14
CA ARG A 420 -22.86 -18.00 -11.86
C ARG A 420 -23.88 -17.15 -12.62
N ASP A 421 -23.65 -15.84 -12.68
CA ASP A 421 -24.60 -14.89 -13.26
C ASP A 421 -24.37 -14.67 -14.78
N GLY A 422 -23.46 -15.43 -15.42
CA GLY A 422 -23.21 -15.40 -16.87
C GLY A 422 -22.37 -14.18 -17.34
N VAL A 423 -21.94 -13.32 -16.43
CA VAL A 423 -21.18 -12.10 -16.74
C VAL A 423 -19.83 -12.45 -17.35
N LEU A 424 -19.15 -13.45 -16.78
CA LEU A 424 -17.82 -13.88 -17.27
C LEU A 424 -17.92 -14.55 -18.64
N GLU A 425 -19.01 -15.28 -18.90
CA GLU A 425 -19.28 -15.91 -20.19
C GLU A 425 -19.42 -14.88 -21.32
N GLU A 426 -20.11 -13.77 -21.09
CA GLU A 426 -20.24 -12.70 -22.09
C GLU A 426 -18.88 -12.05 -22.42
N LEU A 427 -18.02 -11.85 -21.42
CA LEU A 427 -16.67 -11.33 -21.63
C LEU A 427 -15.78 -12.34 -22.39
N GLN A 428 -15.93 -13.64 -22.12
CA GLN A 428 -15.19 -14.70 -22.83
C GLN A 428 -15.67 -14.86 -24.29
N LYS A 429 -16.97 -14.75 -24.56
CA LYS A 429 -17.50 -14.71 -25.93
C LYS A 429 -16.91 -13.58 -26.76
N ALA A 430 -16.60 -12.45 -26.12
CA ALA A 430 -15.92 -11.33 -26.76
C ALA A 430 -14.44 -11.59 -27.12
N GLY A 431 -13.88 -12.73 -26.74
CA GLY A 431 -12.47 -13.08 -26.89
C GLY A 431 -11.63 -12.84 -25.65
N GLY A 432 -12.26 -12.57 -24.50
CA GLY A 432 -11.57 -12.29 -23.24
C GLY A 432 -10.91 -13.50 -22.60
N MET A 433 -9.62 -13.40 -22.30
CA MET A 433 -8.88 -14.37 -21.51
C MET A 433 -8.97 -14.04 -20.03
N VAL A 434 -9.46 -14.99 -19.24
CA VAL A 434 -9.54 -14.84 -17.77
C VAL A 434 -8.18 -15.14 -17.15
N LEU A 435 -7.62 -14.18 -16.44
CA LEU A 435 -6.39 -14.29 -15.68
C LEU A 435 -6.66 -14.74 -14.24
N ALA A 436 -5.61 -15.14 -13.53
CA ALA A 436 -5.70 -15.45 -12.10
C ALA A 436 -6.18 -14.22 -11.28
N ASN A 437 -6.87 -14.49 -10.16
CA ASN A 437 -7.32 -13.48 -9.19
C ASN A 437 -6.12 -12.94 -8.42
N ALA A 438 -5.30 -12.13 -9.06
CA ALA A 438 -4.02 -11.66 -8.55
C ALA A 438 -3.66 -10.28 -9.10
N CYS A 439 -2.67 -9.63 -8.51
CA CYS A 439 -2.15 -8.35 -9.01
C CYS A 439 -1.50 -8.47 -10.40
N GLY A 440 -0.87 -9.57 -10.72
CA GLY A 440 -0.41 -9.98 -12.05
C GLY A 440 0.16 -8.83 -12.89
N ALA A 441 -0.45 -8.57 -14.02
CA ALA A 441 -0.02 -7.53 -14.97
C ALA A 441 0.05 -6.13 -14.35
N CYS A 442 -0.77 -5.80 -13.36
CA CYS A 442 -0.77 -4.49 -12.71
C CYS A 442 0.55 -4.17 -11.97
N VAL A 443 1.25 -5.20 -11.48
CA VAL A 443 2.51 -5.06 -10.72
C VAL A 443 3.74 -5.50 -11.51
N GLY A 444 3.62 -5.69 -12.84
CA GLY A 444 4.73 -6.09 -13.69
C GLY A 444 4.96 -7.60 -13.73
N GLN A 445 4.04 -8.39 -13.23
CA GLN A 445 4.03 -9.84 -13.35
C GLN A 445 3.19 -10.24 -14.58
N TRP A 446 3.70 -9.88 -15.78
CA TRP A 446 3.03 -10.17 -17.04
C TRP A 446 4.05 -10.48 -18.14
N GLU A 447 3.97 -11.67 -18.66
CA GLU A 447 4.77 -12.10 -19.80
C GLU A 447 3.98 -11.96 -21.10
N ARG A 448 4.55 -11.22 -22.06
CA ARG A 448 4.03 -11.04 -23.42
C ARG A 448 5.05 -11.59 -24.44
N PRO A 449 5.01 -12.89 -24.76
CA PRO A 449 6.02 -13.51 -25.62
C PRO A 449 6.15 -12.88 -27.01
N SER A 450 5.07 -12.26 -27.52
CA SER A 450 5.05 -11.55 -28.81
C SER A 450 5.73 -10.18 -28.79
N MET A 451 5.99 -9.60 -27.61
CA MET A 451 6.55 -8.26 -27.44
C MET A 451 8.05 -8.28 -27.21
N LYS A 452 8.80 -7.56 -28.06
CA LYS A 452 10.25 -7.37 -27.87
C LYS A 452 10.50 -6.12 -27.03
N LYS A 453 11.51 -6.15 -26.18
CA LYS A 453 11.93 -5.00 -25.37
C LYS A 453 12.28 -3.80 -26.26
N GLY A 454 11.70 -2.64 -25.98
CA GLY A 454 11.84 -1.41 -26.75
C GLY A 454 10.86 -1.26 -27.92
N MET A 455 10.06 -2.27 -28.24
CA MET A 455 9.03 -2.17 -29.29
C MET A 455 7.90 -1.23 -28.85
N LYS A 456 7.63 -0.19 -29.63
CA LYS A 456 6.52 0.72 -29.38
C LYS A 456 5.18 -0.01 -29.59
N ASN A 457 4.29 0.10 -28.62
CA ASN A 457 2.92 -0.40 -28.70
C ASN A 457 2.03 0.34 -27.71
N THR A 458 0.71 0.24 -27.88
CA THR A 458 -0.28 0.83 -26.97
C THR A 458 -1.07 -0.26 -26.28
N ILE A 459 -1.27 -0.09 -24.98
CA ILE A 459 -2.22 -0.87 -24.17
C ILE A 459 -3.18 0.07 -23.45
N VAL A 460 -4.42 -0.38 -23.26
CA VAL A 460 -5.41 0.29 -22.43
C VAL A 460 -5.81 -0.60 -21.27
N SER A 461 -5.95 -0.05 -20.08
CA SER A 461 -6.30 -0.86 -18.91
C SER A 461 -7.19 -0.11 -17.92
N SER A 462 -7.93 -0.86 -17.10
CA SER A 462 -8.64 -0.30 -15.94
C SER A 462 -7.80 -0.30 -14.67
N PHE A 463 -6.51 -0.54 -14.77
CA PHE A 463 -5.56 -0.59 -13.66
C PHE A 463 -5.39 0.79 -13.00
N ASN A 464 -4.45 0.89 -12.08
CA ASN A 464 -4.20 2.11 -11.33
C ASN A 464 -2.93 2.86 -11.78
N ARG A 465 -1.93 2.20 -12.34
CA ARG A 465 -0.62 2.75 -12.70
C ARG A 465 -0.25 2.46 -14.14
N ASN A 466 0.41 3.43 -14.76
CA ASN A 466 0.85 3.37 -16.16
C ASN A 466 2.27 3.93 -16.36
N PHE A 467 3.13 3.89 -15.35
CA PHE A 467 4.52 4.30 -15.47
C PHE A 467 5.28 3.47 -16.50
N VAL A 468 6.38 4.01 -17.01
CA VAL A 468 7.23 3.35 -18.01
C VAL A 468 7.59 1.91 -17.59
N GLY A 469 7.27 0.94 -18.44
CA GLY A 469 7.55 -0.47 -18.21
C GLY A 469 6.79 -1.11 -17.05
N ARG A 470 5.75 -0.47 -16.52
CA ARG A 470 5.05 -0.92 -15.30
C ARG A 470 4.39 -2.27 -15.46
N GLN A 471 3.75 -2.57 -16.60
CA GLN A 471 2.95 -3.77 -16.79
C GLN A 471 3.76 -4.95 -17.32
N ASP A 472 4.48 -4.74 -18.43
CA ASP A 472 5.16 -5.80 -19.19
C ASP A 472 6.70 -5.66 -19.22
N GLY A 473 7.25 -4.73 -18.44
CA GLY A 473 8.70 -4.46 -18.41
C GLY A 473 9.25 -3.80 -19.69
N ASN A 474 8.40 -3.49 -20.67
CA ASN A 474 8.81 -2.88 -21.93
C ASN A 474 8.70 -1.33 -21.85
N PRO A 475 9.82 -0.59 -21.92
CA PRO A 475 9.79 0.89 -21.89
C PRO A 475 9.10 1.50 -23.12
N GLY A 476 8.92 0.74 -24.22
CA GLY A 476 8.20 1.17 -25.42
C GLY A 476 6.67 1.04 -25.31
N THR A 477 6.13 0.47 -24.25
CA THR A 477 4.70 0.30 -24.07
C THR A 477 4.06 1.60 -23.56
N HIS A 478 3.19 2.19 -24.39
CA HIS A 478 2.35 3.33 -24.06
C HIS A 478 1.10 2.82 -23.35
N SER A 479 1.10 2.90 -22.04
CA SER A 479 0.01 2.40 -21.19
C SER A 479 -0.95 3.54 -20.85
N PHE A 480 -2.24 3.33 -21.12
CA PHE A 480 -3.33 4.23 -20.77
C PHE A 480 -4.26 3.60 -19.73
N VAL A 481 -4.87 4.43 -18.90
CA VAL A 481 -5.77 4.02 -17.84
C VAL A 481 -7.14 4.66 -18.03
N ALA A 482 -8.20 3.85 -18.03
CA ALA A 482 -9.59 4.29 -18.18
C ALA A 482 -10.56 3.40 -17.39
N SER A 483 -11.85 3.66 -17.46
CA SER A 483 -12.87 2.78 -16.88
C SER A 483 -12.95 1.43 -17.61
N PRO A 484 -13.41 0.34 -16.95
CA PRO A 484 -13.53 -0.98 -17.58
C PRO A 484 -14.41 -0.97 -18.84
N GLU A 485 -15.48 -0.20 -18.83
CA GLU A 485 -16.42 -0.08 -19.94
C GLU A 485 -15.75 0.56 -21.16
N LEU A 486 -14.99 1.64 -20.93
CA LEU A 486 -14.26 2.33 -21.98
C LEU A 486 -13.15 1.42 -22.55
N VAL A 487 -12.41 0.73 -21.68
CA VAL A 487 -11.39 -0.25 -22.10
C VAL A 487 -12.01 -1.37 -22.93
N THR A 488 -13.16 -1.88 -22.52
CA THR A 488 -13.87 -2.94 -23.27
C THR A 488 -14.34 -2.44 -24.64
N ALA A 489 -14.93 -1.26 -24.73
CA ALA A 489 -15.34 -0.68 -26.01
C ALA A 489 -14.13 -0.47 -26.95
N MET A 490 -13.01 0.00 -26.42
CA MET A 490 -11.76 0.16 -27.15
C MET A 490 -11.14 -1.17 -27.61
N ALA A 491 -11.35 -2.26 -26.87
CA ALA A 491 -10.90 -3.59 -27.29
C ALA A 491 -11.56 -4.03 -28.61
N PHE A 492 -12.81 -3.67 -28.83
CA PHE A 492 -13.53 -3.97 -30.09
C PHE A 492 -13.15 -3.04 -31.25
N SER A 493 -12.84 -1.77 -30.98
CA SER A 493 -12.39 -0.85 -32.00
C SER A 493 -10.95 -1.13 -32.44
N GLY A 494 -10.08 -1.48 -31.49
CA GLY A 494 -8.64 -1.64 -31.68
C GLY A 494 -7.89 -0.31 -31.87
N ASP A 495 -8.56 0.83 -31.66
CA ASP A 495 -8.03 2.17 -31.96
C ASP A 495 -8.14 3.09 -30.74
N LEU A 496 -7.04 3.72 -30.35
CA LEU A 496 -6.96 4.66 -29.25
C LEU A 496 -7.77 5.96 -29.50
N ASN A 497 -8.06 6.30 -30.76
CA ASN A 497 -8.90 7.45 -31.12
C ASN A 497 -10.40 7.22 -30.92
N PHE A 498 -10.80 5.98 -30.69
CA PHE A 498 -12.21 5.61 -30.66
C PHE A 498 -12.96 6.20 -29.47
N ASN A 499 -14.04 6.92 -29.74
CA ASN A 499 -14.97 7.43 -28.73
C ASN A 499 -16.30 6.69 -28.81
N PRO A 500 -16.61 5.75 -27.89
CA PRO A 500 -17.82 4.94 -27.97
C PRO A 500 -19.13 5.74 -27.85
N MET A 501 -19.05 7.00 -27.40
CA MET A 501 -20.21 7.88 -27.30
C MET A 501 -20.62 8.51 -28.65
N LYS A 502 -19.69 8.55 -29.63
CA LYS A 502 -19.88 9.25 -30.91
C LYS A 502 -19.63 8.37 -32.13
N ASP A 503 -18.63 7.49 -32.06
CA ASP A 503 -18.11 6.78 -33.20
C ASP A 503 -18.88 5.47 -33.44
N ASN A 504 -18.82 5.01 -34.67
CA ASN A 504 -19.40 3.75 -35.11
C ASN A 504 -18.28 2.75 -35.46
N ILE A 505 -18.55 1.47 -35.29
CA ILE A 505 -17.73 0.37 -35.81
C ILE A 505 -18.40 -0.16 -37.06
N GLN A 506 -17.68 -0.26 -38.16
CA GLN A 506 -18.18 -0.85 -39.40
C GLN A 506 -18.24 -2.37 -39.22
N LEU A 507 -19.40 -2.96 -39.52
CA LEU A 507 -19.64 -4.39 -39.52
C LEU A 507 -19.19 -5.06 -40.81
N PRO A 508 -19.00 -6.39 -40.85
CA PRO A 508 -18.59 -7.10 -42.07
C PRO A 508 -19.58 -6.98 -43.24
N ASP A 509 -20.86 -6.76 -42.94
CA ASP A 509 -21.91 -6.54 -43.96
C ASP A 509 -22.00 -5.11 -44.49
N GLY A 510 -21.10 -4.22 -44.03
CA GLY A 510 -21.04 -2.80 -44.40
C GLY A 510 -21.96 -1.88 -43.58
N THR A 511 -22.78 -2.44 -42.67
CA THR A 511 -23.58 -1.64 -41.74
C THR A 511 -22.74 -1.07 -40.60
N HIS A 512 -23.31 -0.20 -39.79
CA HIS A 512 -22.60 0.46 -38.70
C HIS A 512 -23.22 0.08 -37.35
N PHE A 513 -22.35 -0.30 -36.43
CA PHE A 513 -22.68 -0.57 -35.04
C PHE A 513 -22.24 0.59 -34.15
N ARG A 514 -23.05 0.96 -33.17
CA ARG A 514 -22.73 1.96 -32.15
C ARG A 514 -23.12 1.46 -30.78
N PHE A 515 -22.21 1.65 -29.82
CA PHE A 515 -22.50 1.32 -28.43
C PHE A 515 -23.57 2.21 -27.82
N THR A 516 -24.40 1.63 -26.98
CA THR A 516 -25.26 2.33 -26.03
C THR A 516 -24.62 2.35 -24.64
N PRO A 517 -25.04 3.25 -23.73
CA PRO A 517 -24.44 3.30 -22.40
C PRO A 517 -24.46 1.95 -21.68
N PRO A 518 -23.37 1.60 -20.96
CA PRO A 518 -23.27 0.33 -20.27
C PRO A 518 -24.33 0.19 -19.17
N GLN A 519 -24.87 -1.02 -19.04
CA GLN A 519 -25.81 -1.40 -18.00
C GLN A 519 -25.17 -2.43 -17.07
N GLY A 520 -25.51 -2.40 -15.80
CA GLY A 520 -25.04 -3.39 -14.82
C GLY A 520 -25.49 -3.00 -13.41
N PRO A 521 -25.98 -3.95 -12.60
CA PRO A 521 -26.34 -3.67 -11.23
C PRO A 521 -25.06 -3.46 -10.39
N PRO A 522 -25.11 -2.57 -9.38
CA PRO A 522 -23.97 -2.35 -8.49
C PRO A 522 -23.67 -3.55 -7.58
N LEU A 523 -24.65 -4.43 -7.39
CA LEU A 523 -24.56 -5.59 -6.51
C LEU A 523 -25.29 -6.79 -7.14
N PRO A 524 -24.87 -8.04 -6.89
CA PRO A 524 -25.51 -9.22 -7.41
C PRO A 524 -26.89 -9.45 -6.75
N GLU A 525 -27.95 -9.57 -7.54
CA GLU A 525 -29.30 -9.76 -7.03
C GLU A 525 -29.48 -11.02 -6.14
N LYS A 526 -28.71 -12.09 -6.46
CA LYS A 526 -28.73 -13.35 -5.71
C LYS A 526 -27.71 -13.40 -4.57
N GLY A 527 -27.09 -12.26 -4.24
CA GLY A 527 -25.95 -12.21 -3.31
C GLY A 527 -24.67 -12.78 -3.89
N TYR A 528 -23.59 -12.67 -3.12
CA TYR A 528 -22.28 -13.20 -3.50
C TYR A 528 -22.17 -14.72 -3.31
N GLU A 529 -21.44 -15.39 -4.21
CA GLU A 529 -21.10 -16.81 -4.10
C GLU A 529 -19.90 -16.97 -3.16
N ARG A 530 -20.19 -17.11 -1.87
CA ARG A 530 -19.14 -17.14 -0.84
C ARG A 530 -18.37 -18.44 -0.86
N THR A 531 -17.04 -18.34 -0.81
CA THR A 531 -16.15 -19.48 -0.72
C THR A 531 -15.00 -19.21 0.26
N LEU A 532 -14.67 -20.19 1.09
CA LEU A 532 -13.57 -20.16 2.04
C LEU A 532 -12.49 -21.22 1.74
N GLN A 533 -12.53 -21.86 0.57
CA GLN A 533 -11.58 -22.92 0.20
C GLN A 533 -10.12 -22.45 0.18
N PHE A 534 -9.91 -21.14 0.00
CA PHE A 534 -8.59 -20.52 0.00
C PHE A 534 -8.21 -19.86 1.34
N TYR A 535 -9.02 -20.04 2.37
CA TYR A 535 -8.77 -19.45 3.69
C TYR A 535 -8.28 -20.51 4.66
N ASP A 536 -7.15 -20.25 5.30
CA ASP A 536 -6.66 -21.05 6.42
C ASP A 536 -6.81 -20.24 7.72
N GLU A 537 -7.69 -20.73 8.59
CA GLU A 537 -7.86 -20.19 9.93
C GLU A 537 -6.64 -20.57 10.79
N PRO A 538 -6.02 -19.61 11.48
CA PRO A 538 -4.91 -19.94 12.36
C PRO A 538 -5.40 -20.74 13.57
N PRO A 539 -4.67 -21.78 14.03
CA PRO A 539 -5.02 -22.54 15.22
C PRO A 539 -5.05 -21.64 16.45
N MET A 540 -5.87 -22.02 17.43
CA MET A 540 -5.94 -21.31 18.72
C MET A 540 -4.59 -21.34 19.46
N ASP A 541 -3.85 -22.42 19.37
CA ASP A 541 -2.47 -22.55 19.82
C ASP A 541 -1.58 -23.01 18.66
N GLY A 542 -0.68 -22.14 18.26
CA GLY A 542 0.32 -22.40 17.21
C GLY A 542 1.69 -22.84 17.73
N SER A 543 1.85 -23.07 19.04
CA SER A 543 3.15 -23.39 19.66
C SER A 543 3.81 -24.64 19.09
N SER A 544 3.01 -25.65 18.73
CA SER A 544 3.47 -26.91 18.15
C SER A 544 3.71 -26.88 16.63
N VAL A 545 3.44 -25.73 15.97
CA VAL A 545 3.62 -25.64 14.51
C VAL A 545 5.11 -25.47 14.21
N ASP A 546 5.66 -26.39 13.42
CA ASP A 546 7.01 -26.26 12.87
C ASP A 546 7.02 -25.35 11.64
N LEU A 547 8.04 -24.49 11.56
CA LEU A 547 8.22 -23.59 10.42
C LEU A 547 8.80 -24.35 9.23
N ALA A 548 8.18 -24.22 8.07
CA ALA A 548 8.69 -24.77 6.82
C ALA A 548 9.82 -23.90 6.28
N VAL A 549 11.02 -24.03 6.83
CA VAL A 549 12.24 -23.35 6.40
C VAL A 549 13.34 -24.38 6.17
N ASP A 550 13.79 -24.49 4.92
CA ASP A 550 14.99 -25.28 4.59
C ASP A 550 16.23 -24.51 5.07
N PRO A 551 17.08 -25.08 5.92
CA PRO A 551 18.34 -24.43 6.36
C PRO A 551 19.27 -24.05 5.21
N ASN A 552 19.17 -24.73 4.07
CA ASN A 552 19.96 -24.46 2.87
C ASN A 552 19.23 -23.59 1.83
N SER A 553 18.08 -23.05 2.17
CA SER A 553 17.33 -22.20 1.26
C SER A 553 18.16 -20.99 0.81
N SER A 554 17.99 -20.62 -0.46
CA SER A 554 18.51 -19.35 -0.98
C SER A 554 17.47 -18.21 -0.90
N ARG A 555 16.20 -18.51 -0.54
CA ARG A 555 15.09 -17.56 -0.57
C ARG A 555 14.58 -17.16 0.82
N ILE A 556 14.65 -18.06 1.79
CA ILE A 556 14.15 -17.84 3.17
C ILE A 556 15.26 -18.11 4.16
N GLN A 557 15.50 -17.19 5.08
CA GLN A 557 16.52 -17.30 6.14
C GLN A 557 15.96 -16.80 7.46
N LEU A 558 15.99 -17.64 8.49
CA LEU A 558 15.66 -17.19 9.85
C LEU A 558 16.63 -16.13 10.32
N ILE A 559 16.12 -15.02 10.84
CA ILE A 559 16.92 -13.90 11.33
C ILE A 559 17.17 -14.04 12.82
N LYS A 560 18.41 -13.87 13.22
CA LYS A 560 18.77 -13.75 14.65
C LYS A 560 18.61 -12.29 15.08
N PRO A 561 18.11 -12.04 16.32
CA PRO A 561 18.08 -10.68 16.88
C PRO A 561 19.47 -10.03 16.85
N PHE A 562 19.52 -8.75 16.54
CA PHE A 562 20.78 -8.00 16.58
C PHE A 562 21.27 -7.83 18.03
N GLY A 563 22.58 -7.84 18.21
CA GLY A 563 23.19 -7.62 19.52
C GLY A 563 22.91 -6.20 20.04
N ALA A 564 22.72 -6.08 21.35
CA ALA A 564 22.63 -4.79 22.03
C ALA A 564 23.92 -3.99 21.90
N TRP A 565 23.81 -2.68 22.05
CA TRP A 565 24.98 -1.80 22.15
C TRP A 565 25.81 -2.15 23.40
N ASP A 566 27.13 -2.14 23.27
CA ASP A 566 28.06 -2.54 24.33
C ASP A 566 28.26 -1.48 25.43
N GLY A 567 27.58 -0.33 25.33
CA GLY A 567 27.61 0.74 26.33
C GLY A 567 28.85 1.63 26.28
N LYS A 568 29.76 1.45 25.32
CA LYS A 568 30.98 2.26 25.23
C LYS A 568 30.67 3.71 24.85
N GLY A 569 31.33 4.66 25.52
CA GLY A 569 31.19 6.09 25.24
C GLY A 569 31.88 6.53 23.94
N GLU A 570 32.86 5.75 23.51
CA GLU A 570 33.58 5.95 22.26
C GLU A 570 33.48 4.72 21.36
N GLN A 571 33.41 4.95 20.06
CA GLN A 571 33.35 3.89 19.07
C GLN A 571 34.26 4.22 17.89
N ASP A 572 35.30 3.42 17.71
CA ASP A 572 36.14 3.47 16.51
C ASP A 572 35.33 2.89 15.32
N LEU A 573 35.39 3.57 14.20
CA LEU A 573 34.65 3.21 13.00
C LEU A 573 35.57 3.24 11.78
N THR A 574 35.36 2.30 10.89
CA THR A 574 35.91 2.34 9.54
C THR A 574 34.91 3.08 8.62
N MET A 575 35.41 3.96 7.77
CA MET A 575 34.59 4.51 6.69
C MET A 575 34.39 3.41 5.65
N LEU A 576 33.13 2.87 5.56
CA LEU A 576 32.87 1.90 4.50
C LEU A 576 32.89 2.59 3.14
N ILE A 577 32.21 3.72 3.02
CA ILE A 577 32.10 4.53 1.80
C ILE A 577 31.82 6.00 2.16
N LYS A 578 32.45 6.94 1.44
CA LYS A 578 31.98 8.30 1.29
C LYS A 578 31.25 8.40 -0.03
N VAL A 579 29.96 8.70 0.01
CA VAL A 579 29.08 8.65 -1.16
C VAL A 579 29.14 9.97 -1.92
N ARG A 580 29.48 9.91 -3.19
CA ARG A 580 29.46 11.07 -4.10
C ARG A 580 28.05 11.30 -4.65
N GLY A 581 27.51 12.48 -4.43
CA GLY A 581 26.23 12.90 -5.00
C GLY A 581 24.99 12.20 -4.36
N LYS A 582 23.95 12.00 -5.15
CA LYS A 582 22.66 11.47 -4.70
C LYS A 582 22.72 9.97 -4.38
N CYS A 583 22.18 9.56 -3.24
CA CYS A 583 22.08 8.15 -2.85
C CYS A 583 20.65 7.81 -2.44
N THR A 584 19.92 7.20 -3.36
CA THR A 584 18.52 6.77 -3.16
C THR A 584 18.45 5.38 -2.51
N THR A 585 17.26 4.98 -2.07
CA THR A 585 17.04 3.61 -1.59
C THR A 585 17.30 2.54 -2.68
N ASP A 586 17.19 2.89 -3.98
CA ASP A 586 17.58 2.03 -5.09
C ASP A 586 19.10 1.84 -5.18
N HIS A 587 19.87 2.86 -4.84
CA HIS A 587 21.33 2.75 -4.76
C HIS A 587 21.78 1.93 -3.56
N ILE A 588 21.04 1.98 -2.43
CA ILE A 588 21.37 1.27 -1.19
C ILE A 588 20.94 -0.19 -1.26
N SER A 589 19.74 -0.46 -1.78
CA SER A 589 19.18 -1.81 -1.91
C SER A 589 18.39 -1.91 -3.21
N ALA A 590 19.07 -2.36 -4.26
CA ALA A 590 18.54 -2.43 -5.62
C ALA A 590 17.32 -3.38 -5.72
N ALA A 591 16.42 -3.01 -6.61
CA ALA A 591 15.23 -3.80 -6.97
C ALA A 591 15.53 -4.84 -8.09
N GLY A 592 14.48 -5.26 -8.78
CA GLY A 592 14.57 -6.17 -9.94
C GLY A 592 14.97 -7.60 -9.54
N PRO A 593 16.03 -8.18 -10.10
CA PRO A 593 16.41 -9.58 -9.85
C PRO A 593 16.67 -9.92 -8.38
N TRP A 594 16.95 -8.93 -7.55
CA TRP A 594 17.17 -9.09 -6.12
C TRP A 594 15.90 -9.42 -5.33
N TYR A 595 14.74 -9.14 -5.88
CA TYR A 595 13.47 -9.37 -5.20
C TYR A 595 13.19 -10.82 -4.83
N LYS A 596 13.77 -11.78 -5.52
CA LYS A 596 13.69 -13.20 -5.16
C LYS A 596 14.32 -13.52 -3.80
N TYR A 597 15.21 -12.64 -3.30
CA TYR A 597 15.93 -12.82 -2.03
C TYR A 597 15.29 -12.03 -0.86
N ARG A 598 14.08 -11.50 -1.03
CA ARG A 598 13.42 -10.68 0.01
C ARG A 598 13.27 -11.37 1.36
N GLY A 599 13.15 -12.70 1.39
CA GLY A 599 13.09 -13.51 2.61
C GLY A 599 14.44 -14.00 3.11
N HIS A 600 15.57 -13.61 2.48
CA HIS A 600 16.91 -14.11 2.81
C HIS A 600 17.88 -12.96 3.06
N LEU A 601 18.11 -12.63 4.34
CA LEU A 601 18.85 -11.42 4.71
C LEU A 601 20.29 -11.41 4.19
N GLN A 602 21.00 -12.53 4.25
CA GLN A 602 22.36 -12.61 3.74
C GLN A 602 22.41 -12.37 2.22
N ASN A 603 21.51 -13.01 1.46
CA ASN A 603 21.52 -12.92 0.00
C ASN A 603 21.05 -11.53 -0.48
N ILE A 604 20.01 -10.94 0.13
CA ILE A 604 19.59 -9.58 -0.23
C ILE A 604 20.65 -8.54 0.13
N SER A 605 21.46 -8.77 1.17
CA SER A 605 22.53 -7.88 1.57
C SER A 605 23.70 -7.84 0.58
N GLN A 606 23.77 -8.80 -0.36
CA GLN A 606 24.75 -8.74 -1.46
C GLN A 606 24.42 -7.64 -2.50
N ASN A 607 23.32 -6.92 -2.35
CA ASN A 607 23.03 -5.70 -3.11
C ASN A 607 23.31 -4.39 -2.33
N LEU A 608 23.95 -4.48 -1.16
CA LEU A 608 24.24 -3.31 -0.33
C LEU A 608 25.07 -2.28 -1.09
N LEU A 609 24.51 -1.08 -1.29
CA LEU A 609 25.16 0.09 -1.88
C LEU A 609 25.80 -0.13 -3.27
N ILE A 610 25.33 -1.14 -4.03
CA ILE A 610 25.90 -1.42 -5.37
C ILE A 610 25.65 -0.29 -6.37
N GLY A 611 24.68 0.58 -6.13
CA GLY A 611 24.41 1.76 -6.96
C GLY A 611 25.05 3.05 -6.44
N ALA A 612 25.65 3.04 -5.24
CA ALA A 612 26.28 4.22 -4.67
C ALA A 612 27.64 4.50 -5.32
N ILE A 613 27.89 5.77 -5.66
CA ILE A 613 29.16 6.21 -6.24
C ILE A 613 30.14 6.53 -5.12
N ASN A 614 31.30 5.88 -5.14
CA ASN A 614 32.39 6.14 -4.19
C ASN A 614 33.12 7.45 -4.54
N ASP A 615 33.26 8.34 -3.57
CA ASP A 615 33.94 9.64 -3.74
C ASP A 615 35.44 9.48 -4.01
N GLU A 616 36.05 8.40 -3.53
CA GLU A 616 37.50 8.11 -3.72
C GLU A 616 37.89 7.93 -5.19
N ASN A 617 37.06 7.24 -5.95
CA ASN A 617 37.39 6.82 -7.32
C ASN A 617 36.32 7.11 -8.37
N GLY A 618 35.17 7.68 -7.97
CA GLY A 618 34.07 8.00 -8.87
C GLY A 618 33.30 6.78 -9.44
N LYS A 619 33.54 5.57 -8.93
CA LYS A 619 32.92 4.32 -9.42
C LYS A 619 31.84 3.84 -8.50
N ALA A 620 30.80 3.21 -9.09
CA ALA A 620 29.81 2.46 -8.33
C ALA A 620 30.36 1.10 -7.90
N ASN A 621 29.87 0.61 -6.75
CA ASN A 621 30.19 -0.72 -6.21
C ASN A 621 31.71 -1.02 -6.18
N CYS A 622 32.52 -0.03 -5.85
CA CYS A 622 33.99 -0.17 -5.85
C CYS A 622 34.56 0.65 -4.69
N ILE A 623 34.98 -0.01 -3.61
CA ILE A 623 35.54 0.61 -2.42
C ILE A 623 36.84 -0.07 -2.01
N ARG A 624 37.69 0.67 -1.28
CA ARG A 624 38.94 0.13 -0.75
C ARG A 624 38.71 -0.59 0.57
N ASN A 625 39.20 -1.83 0.69
CA ASN A 625 39.29 -2.51 1.96
C ASN A 625 40.51 -1.95 2.72
N VAL A 626 40.29 -1.41 3.92
CA VAL A 626 41.39 -0.72 4.69
C VAL A 626 42.45 -1.69 5.22
N ASP A 627 42.11 -2.97 5.38
CA ASP A 627 43.07 -3.98 5.89
C ASP A 627 43.95 -4.56 4.79
N THR A 628 43.41 -4.75 3.59
CA THR A 628 44.16 -5.32 2.47
C THR A 628 44.72 -4.26 1.52
N GLY A 629 44.15 -3.04 1.53
CA GLY A 629 44.48 -1.97 0.59
C GLY A 629 43.88 -2.17 -0.81
N GLU A 630 43.22 -3.29 -1.08
CA GLU A 630 42.68 -3.63 -2.39
C GLU A 630 41.24 -3.05 -2.58
N PHE A 631 40.89 -2.81 -3.84
CA PHE A 631 39.52 -2.43 -4.22
C PHE A 631 38.69 -3.67 -4.45
N GLY A 632 37.49 -3.66 -3.85
CA GLY A 632 36.48 -4.70 -3.98
C GLY A 632 35.08 -4.15 -4.09
N THR A 633 34.08 -5.05 -4.18
CA THR A 633 32.66 -4.65 -4.13
C THR A 633 32.27 -4.20 -2.71
N VAL A 634 31.26 -3.30 -2.63
CA VAL A 634 30.80 -2.82 -1.32
C VAL A 634 30.27 -3.97 -0.45
N PRO A 635 29.40 -4.88 -0.94
CA PRO A 635 28.93 -6.01 -0.13
C PRO A 635 30.05 -6.91 0.37
N ALA A 636 31.00 -7.30 -0.49
CA ALA A 636 32.07 -8.19 -0.09
C ALA A 636 32.97 -7.56 0.98
N THR A 637 33.28 -6.25 0.85
CA THR A 637 34.07 -5.52 1.85
C THR A 637 33.32 -5.38 3.18
N ALA A 638 32.00 -5.07 3.11
CA ALA A 638 31.18 -4.97 4.31
C ALA A 638 31.04 -6.34 5.03
N GLU A 639 30.91 -7.42 4.26
CA GLU A 639 30.87 -8.79 4.79
C GLU A 639 32.20 -9.15 5.49
N TYR A 640 33.35 -8.84 4.86
CA TYR A 640 34.65 -9.00 5.47
C TYR A 640 34.75 -8.22 6.79
N TYR A 641 34.30 -6.97 6.85
CA TYR A 641 34.29 -6.17 8.09
C TYR A 641 33.35 -6.76 9.16
N ARG A 642 32.20 -7.26 8.79
CA ARG A 642 31.32 -7.98 9.71
C ARG A 642 32.01 -9.19 10.32
N ASP A 643 32.63 -10.02 9.48
CA ASP A 643 33.23 -11.29 9.88
C ASP A 643 34.51 -11.09 10.72
N THR A 644 35.18 -9.97 10.53
CA THR A 644 36.31 -9.51 11.35
C THR A 644 35.89 -8.64 12.55
N ASN A 645 34.58 -8.53 12.81
CA ASN A 645 33.96 -7.71 13.88
C ASN A 645 34.37 -6.23 13.85
N ARG A 646 34.64 -5.70 12.67
CA ARG A 646 34.96 -4.29 12.43
C ARG A 646 33.66 -3.49 12.23
N LYS A 647 33.41 -2.48 13.08
CA LYS A 647 32.28 -1.56 12.93
C LYS A 647 32.63 -0.50 11.86
N TRP A 648 31.59 -0.08 11.12
CA TRP A 648 31.80 0.88 10.06
C TRP A 648 30.65 1.91 9.98
N ALA A 649 30.93 3.02 9.29
CA ALA A 649 29.96 4.07 9.00
C ALA A 649 29.93 4.39 7.50
N ILE A 650 28.76 4.90 7.06
CA ILE A 650 28.57 5.52 5.75
C ILE A 650 28.64 7.03 5.93
N LEU A 651 29.40 7.74 5.07
CA LEU A 651 29.36 9.19 4.96
C LEU A 651 28.59 9.56 3.70
N ALA A 652 27.56 10.41 3.81
CA ALA A 652 26.68 10.78 2.71
C ALA A 652 26.40 12.29 2.67
N GLY A 653 26.07 12.79 1.49
CA GLY A 653 25.67 14.16 1.26
C GLY A 653 24.21 14.41 1.65
N ASP A 654 23.48 15.11 0.77
CA ASP A 654 22.12 15.54 1.00
C ASP A 654 21.08 14.48 0.65
N ASN A 655 20.01 14.44 1.44
CA ASN A 655 18.83 13.61 1.24
C ASN A 655 19.12 12.10 1.05
N TYR A 656 20.06 11.57 1.85
CA TYR A 656 20.43 10.15 1.81
C TYR A 656 19.20 9.25 2.06
N GLY A 657 19.01 8.24 1.21
CA GLY A 657 17.90 7.28 1.33
C GLY A 657 16.58 7.79 0.78
N GLU A 658 16.59 8.82 -0.09
CA GLU A 658 15.40 9.25 -0.83
C GLU A 658 14.83 8.11 -1.69
N GLY A 659 13.51 8.07 -1.85
CA GLY A 659 12.82 7.10 -2.69
C GLY A 659 11.84 6.20 -1.93
N SER A 660 11.55 5.02 -2.47
CA SER A 660 10.61 4.06 -1.88
C SER A 660 11.05 3.60 -0.50
N SER A 661 10.10 3.41 0.42
CA SER A 661 10.38 2.80 1.72
C SER A 661 10.83 1.35 1.52
N ARG A 662 12.11 1.08 1.80
CA ARG A 662 12.69 -0.27 1.73
C ARG A 662 13.35 -0.60 3.04
N GLU A 663 12.79 -1.54 3.76
CA GLU A 663 13.39 -2.01 5.02
C GLU A 663 14.77 -2.63 4.81
N ALA A 664 15.01 -3.34 3.69
CA ALA A 664 16.34 -3.89 3.36
C ALA A 664 17.42 -2.81 3.26
N ALA A 665 17.07 -1.58 2.86
CA ALA A 665 18.03 -0.47 2.82
C ALA A 665 18.55 -0.03 4.21
N ALA A 666 17.87 -0.41 5.29
CA ALA A 666 18.34 -0.21 6.67
C ALA A 666 18.77 -1.52 7.33
N LEU A 667 18.10 -2.62 7.00
CA LEU A 667 18.35 -3.94 7.57
C LEU A 667 19.69 -4.52 7.10
N SER A 668 20.00 -4.41 5.79
CA SER A 668 21.27 -4.90 5.21
C SER A 668 22.51 -4.19 5.77
N PRO A 669 22.57 -2.85 5.88
CA PRO A 669 23.67 -2.17 6.58
C PRO A 669 23.84 -2.67 8.01
N ARG A 670 22.76 -2.85 8.76
CA ARG A 670 22.82 -3.35 10.14
C ARG A 670 23.37 -4.78 10.19
N TYR A 671 22.87 -5.64 9.33
CA TYR A 671 23.31 -7.04 9.22
C TYR A 671 24.79 -7.15 8.85
N MET A 672 25.29 -6.29 7.97
CA MET A 672 26.67 -6.26 7.51
C MET A 672 27.63 -5.54 8.48
N GLY A 673 27.21 -5.20 9.71
CA GLY A 673 28.06 -4.64 10.75
C GLY A 673 28.10 -3.12 10.81
N GLY A 674 27.23 -2.41 10.08
CA GLY A 674 27.08 -0.97 10.14
C GLY A 674 26.69 -0.49 11.54
N PHE A 675 27.23 0.65 11.94
CA PHE A 675 26.98 1.29 13.23
C PHE A 675 26.27 2.64 13.09
N ALA A 676 26.72 3.44 12.14
CA ALA A 676 26.17 4.78 11.92
C ALA A 676 26.08 5.13 10.43
N VAL A 677 25.14 6.00 10.11
CA VAL A 677 25.11 6.76 8.86
C VAL A 677 25.24 8.24 9.21
N ILE A 678 26.26 8.90 8.68
CA ILE A 678 26.58 10.30 8.96
C ILE A 678 26.36 11.09 7.66
N ALA A 679 25.39 12.00 7.65
CA ALA A 679 24.99 12.70 6.43
C ALA A 679 24.76 14.19 6.66
N ARG A 680 24.73 14.98 5.58
CA ARG A 680 24.22 16.36 5.63
C ARG A 680 22.73 16.39 5.92
N SER A 681 21.97 15.52 5.25
CA SER A 681 20.55 15.29 5.50
C SER A 681 20.13 13.90 5.04
N MET A 682 18.98 13.41 5.54
CA MET A 682 18.41 12.10 5.18
C MET A 682 16.93 12.22 4.86
N ALA A 683 16.43 11.33 4.01
CA ALA A 683 15.01 11.16 3.81
C ALA A 683 14.36 10.62 5.09
N ARG A 684 13.27 11.26 5.54
CA ARG A 684 12.60 10.99 6.82
C ARG A 684 12.27 9.52 7.06
N ILE A 685 11.69 8.85 6.06
CA ILE A 685 11.31 7.45 6.17
C ILE A 685 12.54 6.56 6.37
N HIS A 686 13.60 6.82 5.62
CA HIS A 686 14.84 6.05 5.72
C HIS A 686 15.55 6.26 7.06
N GLU A 687 15.58 7.49 7.56
CA GLU A 687 16.07 7.82 8.91
C GLU A 687 15.33 7.02 9.98
N THR A 688 13.98 6.95 9.88
CA THR A 688 13.16 6.16 10.81
C THR A 688 13.50 4.67 10.73
N ASN A 689 13.69 4.13 9.52
CA ASN A 689 14.07 2.74 9.33
C ASN A 689 15.46 2.43 9.94
N LEU A 690 16.44 3.32 9.78
CA LEU A 690 17.76 3.17 10.41
C LEU A 690 17.65 3.10 11.95
N LYS A 691 16.90 4.03 12.55
CA LYS A 691 16.64 4.05 14.01
C LYS A 691 16.01 2.75 14.51
N LYS A 692 15.01 2.24 13.79
CA LYS A 692 14.33 0.97 14.13
C LYS A 692 15.25 -0.23 14.07
N GLN A 693 16.21 -0.24 13.16
CA GLN A 693 17.20 -1.31 13.05
C GLN A 693 18.42 -1.12 14.00
N GLY A 694 18.40 -0.10 14.84
CA GLY A 694 19.47 0.14 15.82
C GLY A 694 20.75 0.72 15.22
N LEU A 695 20.65 1.38 14.07
CA LEU A 695 21.72 2.21 13.50
C LEU A 695 21.57 3.65 14.00
N LEU A 696 22.69 4.38 14.12
CA LEU A 696 22.68 5.80 14.46
C LEU A 696 22.64 6.66 13.18
N PRO A 697 21.51 7.32 12.86
CA PRO A 697 21.49 8.40 11.88
C PRO A 697 21.97 9.68 12.55
N LEU A 698 23.07 10.22 12.03
CA LEU A 698 23.76 11.40 12.54
C LEU A 698 23.89 12.46 11.45
N PHE A 699 23.83 13.72 11.84
CA PHE A 699 23.87 14.85 10.92
C PHE A 699 24.98 15.82 11.29
N PHE A 700 25.69 16.33 10.30
CA PHE A 700 26.68 17.38 10.52
C PHE A 700 26.01 18.65 11.03
N ARG A 701 26.49 19.21 12.17
CA ARG A 701 26.04 20.51 12.68
C ARG A 701 26.38 21.63 11.69
N ASN A 702 27.58 21.56 11.12
CA ASN A 702 28.00 22.37 9.99
C ASN A 702 28.09 21.46 8.74
N PRO A 703 27.19 21.60 7.74
CA PRO A 703 27.20 20.77 6.54
C PRO A 703 28.52 20.78 5.76
N ALA A 704 29.30 21.86 5.87
CA ALA A 704 30.61 21.97 5.19
C ALA A 704 31.68 21.02 5.76
N ASP A 705 31.49 20.45 6.96
CA ASP A 705 32.45 19.53 7.55
C ASP A 705 32.49 18.19 6.78
N TYR A 706 31.41 17.81 6.08
CA TYR A 706 31.40 16.66 5.17
C TYR A 706 32.50 16.74 4.10
N ASP A 707 32.75 17.93 3.54
CA ASP A 707 33.73 18.11 2.46
C ASP A 707 35.16 18.00 2.94
N LYS A 708 35.42 18.27 4.23
CA LYS A 708 36.76 18.21 4.85
C LYS A 708 37.22 16.78 5.13
N ILE A 709 36.31 15.81 5.22
CA ILE A 709 36.65 14.42 5.53
C ILE A 709 37.02 13.71 4.22
N MET A 710 38.25 13.29 4.10
CA MET A 710 38.71 12.61 2.90
C MET A 710 38.33 11.13 2.91
N PRO A 711 38.11 10.51 1.72
CA PRO A 711 37.95 9.05 1.64
C PRO A 711 39.12 8.32 2.34
N GLY A 712 38.79 7.26 3.10
CA GLY A 712 39.76 6.50 3.86
C GLY A 712 40.19 7.11 5.20
N ALA A 713 39.61 8.25 5.63
CA ALA A 713 39.83 8.80 6.96
C ALA A 713 39.43 7.80 8.07
N GLN A 714 40.23 7.74 9.14
CA GLN A 714 39.85 7.03 10.36
C GLN A 714 38.78 7.83 11.08
N LEU A 715 37.78 7.15 11.62
CA LEU A 715 36.65 7.76 12.27
C LEU A 715 36.48 7.24 13.69
N LYS A 716 36.12 8.12 14.62
CA LYS A 716 35.74 7.77 15.98
C LYS A 716 34.54 8.61 16.40
N LEU A 717 33.49 7.98 16.87
CA LEU A 717 32.40 8.66 17.56
C LEU A 717 32.68 8.73 19.05
N SER A 718 32.34 9.84 19.69
CA SER A 718 32.46 10.03 21.13
C SER A 718 31.20 10.66 21.71
N ASN A 719 31.11 10.71 23.05
CA ASN A 719 29.96 11.20 23.80
C ASN A 719 28.69 10.31 23.74
N LEU A 720 28.85 9.03 23.37
CA LEU A 720 27.70 8.09 23.24
C LEU A 720 27.10 7.68 24.57
N GLN A 721 27.87 7.69 25.68
CA GLN A 721 27.36 7.30 27.01
C GLN A 721 26.24 8.22 27.52
N VAL A 722 26.31 9.52 27.19
CA VAL A 722 25.37 10.54 27.60
C VAL A 722 24.32 10.87 26.51
N LEU A 723 24.10 9.92 25.58
CA LEU A 723 23.14 10.07 24.50
C LEU A 723 21.74 10.31 25.08
N ALA A 724 21.20 11.49 24.81
CA ALA A 724 19.88 11.97 25.24
C ALA A 724 19.28 12.85 24.13
N PRO A 725 17.96 13.07 24.05
CA PRO A 725 17.38 13.95 23.05
C PRO A 725 18.05 15.32 23.02
N GLY A 726 18.55 15.71 21.85
CA GLY A 726 19.25 16.98 21.64
C GLY A 726 20.71 17.04 22.13
N SER A 727 21.26 15.98 22.75
CA SER A 727 22.67 15.94 23.11
C SER A 727 23.56 15.86 21.86
N PRO A 728 24.75 16.52 21.86
CA PRO A 728 25.68 16.40 20.74
C PRO A 728 26.40 15.05 20.76
N VAL A 729 26.70 14.52 19.59
CA VAL A 729 27.67 13.45 19.35
C VAL A 729 28.88 14.06 18.64
N TYR A 730 30.08 13.68 18.98
CA TYR A 730 31.26 14.21 18.30
C TYR A 730 31.87 13.15 17.38
N LEU A 731 32.22 13.56 16.15
CA LEU A 731 33.03 12.79 15.22
C LEU A 731 34.44 13.32 15.27
N ILE A 732 35.38 12.48 15.66
CA ILE A 732 36.81 12.69 15.51
C ILE A 732 37.24 11.96 14.26
N TYR A 733 37.83 12.68 13.30
CA TYR A 733 38.36 12.06 12.09
C TYR A 733 39.83 12.41 11.88
N ILE A 734 40.56 11.49 11.24
CA ILE A 734 41.98 11.65 10.92
C ILE A 734 42.13 11.37 9.43
N ASN A 735 42.37 12.41 8.64
CA ASN A 735 42.81 12.25 7.26
C ASN A 735 44.28 11.81 7.21
N ALA A 736 44.65 11.11 6.16
CA ALA A 736 46.03 10.61 6.02
C ALA A 736 47.08 11.74 6.16
N GLY A 737 47.96 11.60 7.11
CA GLY A 737 49.03 12.57 7.38
C GLY A 737 48.61 13.86 8.07
N GLN A 738 47.38 13.91 8.64
CA GLN A 738 46.90 15.09 9.38
C GLN A 738 46.64 14.77 10.85
N GLU A 739 46.58 15.80 11.67
CA GLU A 739 46.15 15.70 13.06
C GLU A 739 44.68 15.41 13.20
N PRO A 740 44.23 14.79 14.31
CA PRO A 740 42.80 14.56 14.59
C PRO A 740 42.01 15.84 14.61
N ILE A 741 40.86 15.84 13.93
CA ILE A 741 39.90 16.97 13.91
C ILE A 741 38.58 16.49 14.48
N GLN A 742 38.02 17.26 15.44
CA GLN A 742 36.74 17.01 16.03
C GLN A 742 35.69 17.91 15.43
N VAL A 743 34.52 17.35 15.03
CA VAL A 743 33.36 18.05 14.55
C VAL A 743 32.11 17.62 15.33
N GLU A 744 31.16 18.53 15.48
CA GLU A 744 29.91 18.28 16.17
C GLU A 744 28.88 17.68 15.20
N LEU A 745 28.25 16.59 15.64
CA LEU A 745 27.09 15.98 15.00
C LEU A 745 25.85 16.16 15.88
N PHE A 746 24.69 16.21 15.27
CA PHE A 746 23.40 16.15 15.96
C PHE A 746 22.60 14.95 15.50
N HIS A 747 21.53 14.64 16.22
CA HIS A 747 20.57 13.58 15.91
C HIS A 747 19.15 14.01 16.32
N SER A 748 18.16 13.31 15.77
CA SER A 748 16.74 13.52 16.04
C SER A 748 16.14 12.38 16.88
N LEU A 749 16.96 11.64 17.62
CA LEU A 749 16.50 10.52 18.46
C LEU A 749 15.69 11.03 19.65
N THR A 750 14.52 10.41 19.87
CA THR A 750 13.76 10.54 21.12
C THR A 750 14.28 9.54 22.18
N ASP A 751 13.89 9.69 23.46
CA ASP A 751 14.25 8.74 24.52
C ASP A 751 13.91 7.29 24.17
N ARG A 752 12.75 7.07 23.56
CA ARG A 752 12.33 5.75 23.10
C ARG A 752 13.25 5.21 22.00
N GLN A 753 13.65 6.03 21.04
CA GLN A 753 14.54 5.64 19.95
C GLN A 753 15.97 5.39 20.43
N ILE A 754 16.42 6.12 21.45
CA ILE A 754 17.70 5.83 22.17
C ILE A 754 17.63 4.46 22.83
N THR A 755 16.48 4.10 23.42
CA THR A 755 16.26 2.76 23.97
C THR A 755 16.35 1.67 22.89
N TRP A 756 15.83 1.93 21.68
CA TRP A 756 15.97 1.01 20.54
C TRP A 756 17.43 0.78 20.14
N PHE A 757 18.20 1.88 20.02
CA PHE A 757 19.62 1.79 19.72
C PHE A 757 20.37 0.96 20.78
N LYS A 758 20.14 1.26 22.07
CA LYS A 758 20.75 0.52 23.19
C LYS A 758 20.38 -0.96 23.19
N ALA A 759 19.16 -1.31 22.84
CA ALA A 759 18.68 -2.69 22.75
C ALA A 759 19.15 -3.42 21.47
N GLY A 760 19.70 -2.71 20.49
CA GLY A 760 20.15 -3.25 19.21
C GLY A 760 19.13 -3.19 18.08
N SER A 761 17.83 -3.04 18.40
CA SER A 761 16.73 -2.72 17.48
C SER A 761 15.47 -2.35 18.26
N ALA A 762 14.47 -1.76 17.57
CA ALA A 762 13.16 -1.50 18.15
C ALA A 762 12.47 -2.81 18.61
N LEU A 763 12.56 -3.86 17.80
CA LEU A 763 11.94 -5.16 18.09
C LEU A 763 12.56 -5.87 19.30
N ASN A 764 13.83 -5.68 19.53
CA ASN A 764 14.49 -6.25 20.73
C ASN A 764 13.91 -5.71 22.04
N THR A 765 13.38 -4.48 22.04
CA THR A 765 12.74 -3.91 23.24
C THR A 765 11.44 -4.60 23.66
N LEU A 766 10.87 -5.41 22.76
CA LEU A 766 9.62 -6.14 22.95
C LEU A 766 9.84 -7.58 23.44
N ARG A 767 11.07 -8.06 23.38
CA ARG A 767 11.39 -9.43 23.83
C ARG A 767 11.03 -9.60 25.30
N PRO A 768 10.37 -10.71 25.67
CA PRO A 768 10.23 -11.06 27.08
C PRO A 768 11.60 -10.97 27.76
N LYS A 769 11.66 -10.37 28.91
CA LYS A 769 12.86 -10.47 29.77
C LYS A 769 12.83 -11.84 30.40
N ASP A 770 13.83 -12.65 30.16
CA ASP A 770 14.05 -13.93 30.80
C ASP A 770 14.12 -13.75 32.32
#